data_c120ca892e8fa0ccc5ebbfc471261b11
#
_entry.id   c120ca892e8fa0ccc5ebbfc471261b11
#
_cell.length_a   1.000
_cell.length_b   1.000
_cell.length_c   1.000
_cell.angle_alpha   90.00
_cell.angle_beta   90.00
_cell.angle_gamma   90.00
#
_symmetry.space_group_name_H-M   'P 1'
#
loop_
_entity.id
_entity.type
_entity.pdbx_description
1 polymer ?
#
loop_
_entity_poly.entity_id
_entity_poly.type
_entity_poly.pdbx_seq_one_letter_code
_entity_poly.pdbx_strand_id
1 'polypeptide(L)'
;MSQEYEQQKIMQVDLEREMKKSYIDYAMSVIVGRALPDVRDGLKPVHRRILYAMYEDGLTSDKPYRKSATTVGNVLGRYHPHGDASVYDAMVRMAQPFSLHYPLIDGHGNFGSVDGDPPAAYRYTEARMAKLANYMLVDIKKNTVDFQPNFDEERQEPVVLPSRFPNLLVNGSSGIAVGMATNIPPHNLSEVIDGTCYVIDHPEAEMDEICQFIKGPDFPTGGVIMGRSGIRAAYATGRGKIKVRAKTEIVDLPNGKSQIVITEIPYMVNKARLVESMANLVKDKRIDGITNIQDHSSREGMQIVVDVRRDANAQVILNQLFTYSQLEDTISMIHIALVPGAGGKLQPRVLTLRQILDQYIGFQKDVVERRTRFDLKKARDRAHILEGLKVATDNIDRIIAIIRASKNEAEAKENLMAEPFWIDQIALLGIVDGSEHFEFHLDEPQAQAIVDMRLGRLSGLEQEKINDEYKDLEGRIAGFEEILSCDANILAVVKQELQEIKQKYGDERHTRIENVADEIDIEDLIEQQDCAYTLTHFGYIKRQPTSVYRAQRRGGRGVSAMSTREEDFAKDIFTASTHDTILFFSDRGKVYKLKGYQIPETGRSAKGMNIVNLLELENGEKITAMFPIQEFADDKFLFFVTRQGIAKRIVLSDLQNIRRAGLRALNLNEDDALVDVRLTDGEQNILIATHEGKAICFDENEVRAMGRVATGVRGIKLAEGDYVIGAARARKDAYVLSITENGYGKRTPVEEFTVHHRGGGGMMLHNLTEKTGLVAGIAVVDSENDVMIITDDGVIIRTGVEEIRECGRGSQGVIVMRTGEDVKVISIARTDKEEEDPAEVEEETSESAENAESTEE
;
A
#
# COMPACT_ATOMS: atom_id res chain seq x y z
N MET A 1 -61.38 -18.87 -17.67
CA MET A 1 -60.10 -18.31 -17.22
C MET A 1 -58.92 -19.07 -17.79
N SER A 2 -58.77 -19.14 -19.11
CA SER A 2 -57.68 -19.85 -19.80
C SER A 2 -57.35 -19.31 -21.20
N GLN A 3 -57.53 -18.00 -21.43
CA GLN A 3 -57.22 -17.39 -22.74
C GLN A 3 -56.31 -16.15 -22.67
N GLU A 4 -55.77 -15.78 -21.49
CA GLU A 4 -54.88 -14.60 -21.37
C GLU A 4 -53.39 -14.93 -21.37
N TYR A 5 -52.99 -16.19 -21.48
CA TYR A 5 -51.57 -16.59 -21.43
C TYR A 5 -50.86 -16.80 -22.77
N GLU A 6 -51.59 -16.68 -23.91
CA GLU A 6 -51.05 -16.95 -25.26
C GLU A 6 -50.21 -15.79 -25.86
N GLN A 7 -50.06 -14.66 -25.19
CA GLN A 7 -49.24 -13.53 -25.68
C GLN A 7 -47.97 -13.24 -24.86
N GLN A 8 -47.58 -14.11 -23.97
CA GLN A 8 -46.32 -13.95 -23.28
C GLN A 8 -45.17 -14.44 -24.17
N LYS A 9 -44.34 -13.49 -24.64
CA LYS A 9 -43.09 -13.78 -25.35
C LYS A 9 -42.03 -14.29 -24.34
N ILE A 10 -41.95 -15.60 -24.16
CA ILE A 10 -40.90 -16.22 -23.33
C ILE A 10 -39.60 -16.13 -24.11
N MET A 11 -38.67 -15.32 -23.60
CA MET A 11 -37.30 -15.24 -24.11
C MET A 11 -36.43 -16.14 -23.25
N GLN A 12 -35.69 -17.07 -23.87
CA GLN A 12 -34.66 -17.84 -23.21
C GLN A 12 -33.47 -16.92 -22.92
N VAL A 13 -33.11 -16.80 -21.64
CA VAL A 13 -31.97 -16.02 -21.19
C VAL A 13 -30.96 -16.98 -20.59
N ASP A 14 -29.72 -16.92 -21.04
CA ASP A 14 -28.61 -17.64 -20.43
C ASP A 14 -28.30 -17.00 -19.07
N LEU A 15 -28.51 -17.75 -17.99
CA LEU A 15 -28.35 -17.27 -16.62
C LEU A 15 -26.90 -16.83 -16.35
N GLU A 16 -25.93 -17.55 -16.86
CA GLU A 16 -24.51 -17.22 -16.67
C GLU A 16 -24.15 -15.88 -17.33
N ARG A 17 -24.63 -15.67 -18.55
CA ARG A 17 -24.41 -14.43 -19.30
C ARG A 17 -25.10 -13.24 -18.65
N GLU A 18 -26.33 -13.41 -18.19
CA GLU A 18 -27.11 -12.36 -17.53
C GLU A 18 -26.51 -12.00 -16.17
N MET A 19 -26.08 -13.00 -15.38
CA MET A 19 -25.39 -12.78 -14.11
C MET A 19 -24.06 -12.03 -14.31
N LYS A 20 -23.25 -12.42 -15.29
CA LYS A 20 -22.00 -11.73 -15.62
C LYS A 20 -22.25 -10.28 -16.00
N LYS A 21 -23.23 -10.02 -16.86
CA LYS A 21 -23.60 -8.67 -17.29
C LYS A 21 -24.08 -7.83 -16.11
N SER A 22 -25.04 -8.32 -15.35
CA SER A 22 -25.59 -7.61 -14.18
C SER A 22 -24.53 -7.32 -13.12
N TYR A 23 -23.58 -8.27 -12.89
CA TYR A 23 -22.49 -8.05 -11.96
C TYR A 23 -21.51 -6.97 -12.45
N ILE A 24 -21.19 -6.95 -13.75
CA ILE A 24 -20.33 -5.92 -14.35
C ILE A 24 -21.01 -4.56 -14.25
N ASP A 25 -22.29 -4.46 -14.59
CA ASP A 25 -23.06 -3.22 -14.51
C ASP A 25 -23.13 -2.69 -13.08
N TYR A 26 -23.36 -3.57 -12.10
CA TYR A 26 -23.32 -3.23 -10.68
C TYR A 26 -21.92 -2.77 -10.27
N ALA A 27 -20.86 -3.52 -10.62
CA ALA A 27 -19.49 -3.17 -10.30
C ALA A 27 -19.10 -1.80 -10.87
N MET A 28 -19.46 -1.53 -12.14
CA MET A 28 -19.21 -0.24 -12.78
C MET A 28 -19.99 0.89 -12.10
N SER A 29 -21.24 0.67 -11.72
CA SER A 29 -22.04 1.64 -10.97
C SER A 29 -21.40 1.98 -9.62
N VAL A 30 -20.89 0.99 -8.88
CA VAL A 30 -20.21 1.21 -7.60
C VAL A 30 -18.86 1.91 -7.79
N ILE A 31 -18.08 1.52 -8.80
CA ILE A 31 -16.76 2.08 -9.07
C ILE A 31 -16.86 3.54 -9.49
N VAL A 32 -17.64 3.83 -10.53
CA VAL A 32 -17.71 5.18 -11.13
C VAL A 32 -18.73 6.06 -10.41
N GLY A 33 -19.88 5.49 -10.02
CA GLY A 33 -21.02 6.25 -9.49
C GLY A 33 -21.04 6.42 -7.96
N ARG A 34 -20.13 5.79 -7.19
CA ARG A 34 -20.24 5.79 -5.71
C ARG A 34 -18.92 5.92 -4.96
N ALA A 35 -17.96 5.00 -5.20
CA ALA A 35 -16.86 4.76 -4.26
C ALA A 35 -15.60 5.56 -4.54
N LEU A 36 -15.29 5.82 -5.80
CA LEU A 36 -14.04 6.48 -6.19
C LEU A 36 -14.21 7.98 -6.45
N PRO A 37 -13.23 8.79 -6.07
CA PRO A 37 -13.20 10.22 -6.38
C PRO A 37 -12.79 10.48 -7.83
N ASP A 38 -13.27 11.58 -8.41
CA ASP A 38 -12.75 12.13 -9.67
C ASP A 38 -11.40 12.83 -9.39
N VAL A 39 -10.40 12.60 -10.23
CA VAL A 39 -9.05 13.16 -10.05
C VAL A 39 -9.05 14.70 -10.11
N ARG A 40 -9.98 15.30 -10.85
CA ARG A 40 -10.06 16.72 -11.13
C ARG A 40 -10.56 17.56 -9.94
N ASP A 41 -11.62 17.11 -9.26
CA ASP A 41 -12.22 17.81 -8.11
C ASP A 41 -12.07 17.10 -6.77
N GLY A 42 -11.55 15.86 -6.77
CA GLY A 42 -11.35 15.05 -5.57
C GLY A 42 -12.64 14.57 -4.89
N LEU A 43 -13.79 14.71 -5.53
CA LEU A 43 -15.08 14.42 -4.93
C LEU A 43 -15.68 13.11 -5.47
N LYS A 44 -16.36 12.41 -4.56
CA LYS A 44 -17.32 11.37 -4.96
C LYS A 44 -18.64 12.02 -5.41
N PRO A 45 -19.46 11.32 -6.19
CA PRO A 45 -20.74 11.89 -6.67
C PRO A 45 -21.63 12.45 -5.56
N VAL A 46 -21.75 11.78 -4.42
CA VAL A 46 -22.56 12.26 -3.29
C VAL A 46 -22.06 13.59 -2.71
N HIS A 47 -20.73 13.76 -2.56
CA HIS A 47 -20.14 14.99 -2.04
C HIS A 47 -20.35 16.16 -3.02
N ARG A 48 -20.18 15.89 -4.33
CA ARG A 48 -20.39 16.87 -5.40
C ARG A 48 -21.84 17.35 -5.43
N ARG A 49 -22.78 16.42 -5.33
CA ARG A 49 -24.21 16.72 -5.32
C ARG A 49 -24.64 17.51 -4.09
N ILE A 50 -24.06 17.23 -2.91
CA ILE A 50 -24.33 18.02 -1.69
C ILE A 50 -23.86 19.46 -1.88
N LEU A 51 -22.63 19.70 -2.31
CA LEU A 51 -22.08 21.05 -2.51
C LEU A 51 -22.83 21.80 -3.60
N TYR A 52 -23.20 21.12 -4.70
CA TYR A 52 -23.95 21.73 -5.78
C TYR A 52 -25.37 22.11 -5.35
N ALA A 53 -26.09 21.25 -4.64
CA ALA A 53 -27.42 21.56 -4.10
C ALA A 53 -27.37 22.74 -3.12
N MET A 54 -26.36 22.78 -2.23
CA MET A 54 -26.15 23.92 -1.33
C MET A 54 -25.91 25.23 -2.09
N TYR A 55 -25.16 25.18 -3.18
CA TYR A 55 -24.89 26.32 -4.04
C TYR A 55 -26.14 26.84 -4.74
N GLU A 56 -26.97 25.94 -5.32
CA GLU A 56 -28.24 26.30 -5.94
C GLU A 56 -29.23 26.93 -4.93
N ASP A 57 -29.25 26.41 -3.71
CA ASP A 57 -30.09 26.93 -2.63
C ASP A 57 -29.54 28.23 -2.01
N GLY A 58 -28.40 28.73 -2.49
CA GLY A 58 -27.76 29.93 -2.01
C GLY A 58 -27.20 29.80 -0.58
N LEU A 59 -26.89 28.58 -0.12
CA LEU A 59 -26.31 28.30 1.21
C LEU A 59 -24.79 28.51 1.25
N THR A 60 -24.36 29.64 0.80
CA THR A 60 -22.95 30.07 0.82
C THR A 60 -22.50 30.47 2.22
N SER A 61 -21.19 30.56 2.44
CA SER A 61 -20.58 30.82 3.75
C SER A 61 -20.96 32.17 4.40
N ASP A 62 -21.47 33.14 3.60
CA ASP A 62 -21.93 34.45 4.01
C ASP A 62 -23.42 34.45 4.45
N LYS A 63 -24.14 33.38 4.24
CA LYS A 63 -25.56 33.25 4.54
C LYS A 63 -25.80 32.58 5.90
N PRO A 64 -26.96 32.75 6.50
CA PRO A 64 -27.36 32.04 7.71
C PRO A 64 -27.36 30.53 7.52
N TYR A 65 -27.11 29.78 8.63
CA TYR A 65 -27.29 28.34 8.64
C TYR A 65 -28.73 27.92 8.33
N ARG A 66 -28.87 26.77 7.68
CA ARG A 66 -30.17 26.11 7.51
C ARG A 66 -30.12 24.69 8.08
N LYS A 67 -31.28 24.16 8.43
CA LYS A 67 -31.41 22.77 8.90
C LYS A 67 -30.80 21.79 7.92
N SER A 68 -29.97 20.88 8.39
CA SER A 68 -29.39 19.83 7.57
C SER A 68 -30.42 19.01 6.81
N ALA A 69 -31.59 18.83 7.42
CA ALA A 69 -32.74 18.17 6.80
C ALA A 69 -33.16 18.78 5.47
N THR A 70 -33.06 20.10 5.31
CA THR A 70 -33.40 20.79 4.07
C THR A 70 -32.41 20.41 2.95
N THR A 71 -31.11 20.44 3.25
CA THR A 71 -30.09 20.07 2.29
C THR A 71 -30.19 18.60 1.91
N VAL A 72 -30.32 17.69 2.89
CA VAL A 72 -30.48 16.26 2.65
C VAL A 72 -31.71 15.99 1.76
N GLY A 73 -32.86 16.60 2.07
CA GLY A 73 -34.09 16.43 1.26
C GLY A 73 -33.93 16.94 -0.16
N ASN A 74 -33.29 18.10 -0.36
CA ASN A 74 -33.03 18.66 -1.68
C ASN A 74 -32.06 17.80 -2.52
N VAL A 75 -31.01 17.25 -1.90
CA VAL A 75 -30.08 16.34 -2.57
C VAL A 75 -30.79 15.06 -3.01
N LEU A 76 -31.61 14.46 -2.14
CA LEU A 76 -32.38 13.25 -2.44
C LEU A 76 -33.38 13.47 -3.58
N GLY A 77 -34.15 14.56 -3.48
CA GLY A 77 -35.22 14.84 -4.44
C GLY A 77 -34.73 15.31 -5.80
N ARG A 78 -33.48 15.87 -5.87
CA ARG A 78 -33.00 16.47 -7.13
C ARG A 78 -31.88 15.67 -7.80
N TYR A 79 -30.99 14.99 -7.04
CA TYR A 79 -29.74 14.47 -7.61
C TYR A 79 -29.34 13.07 -7.17
N HIS A 80 -29.72 12.63 -5.97
CA HIS A 80 -29.13 11.41 -5.39
C HIS A 80 -30.20 10.47 -4.83
N PRO A 81 -30.78 9.56 -5.65
CA PRO A 81 -31.91 8.72 -5.28
C PRO A 81 -31.49 7.53 -4.41
N HIS A 82 -30.90 7.79 -3.24
CA HIS A 82 -30.43 6.80 -2.26
C HIS A 82 -30.93 7.15 -0.87
N GLY A 83 -30.56 6.34 0.15
CA GLY A 83 -31.01 6.58 1.52
C GLY A 83 -30.53 7.92 2.11
N ASP A 84 -31.38 8.59 2.87
CA ASP A 84 -31.11 9.86 3.55
C ASP A 84 -29.93 9.80 4.52
N ALA A 85 -29.78 8.67 5.23
CA ALA A 85 -28.65 8.44 6.12
C ALA A 85 -27.31 8.54 5.38
N SER A 86 -27.19 7.99 4.17
CA SER A 86 -25.96 8.03 3.41
C SER A 86 -25.56 9.44 2.96
N VAL A 87 -26.54 10.27 2.62
CA VAL A 87 -26.32 11.70 2.27
C VAL A 87 -25.94 12.49 3.51
N TYR A 88 -26.64 12.25 4.62
CA TYR A 88 -26.34 12.94 5.89
C TYR A 88 -24.95 12.56 6.43
N ASP A 89 -24.59 11.29 6.41
CA ASP A 89 -23.25 10.83 6.87
C ASP A 89 -22.12 11.43 6.01
N ALA A 90 -22.32 11.53 4.69
CA ALA A 90 -21.38 12.20 3.80
C ALA A 90 -21.25 13.70 4.14
N MET A 91 -22.38 14.37 4.42
CA MET A 91 -22.42 15.77 4.82
C MET A 91 -21.73 15.98 6.17
N VAL A 92 -22.00 15.11 7.15
CA VAL A 92 -21.37 15.13 8.48
C VAL A 92 -19.87 15.01 8.35
N ARG A 93 -19.38 14.05 7.56
CA ARG A 93 -17.94 13.86 7.37
C ARG A 93 -17.26 15.09 6.76
N MET A 94 -17.92 15.78 5.83
CA MET A 94 -17.40 17.03 5.27
C MET A 94 -17.38 18.21 6.27
N ALA A 95 -18.10 18.10 7.39
CA ALA A 95 -18.13 19.10 8.44
C ALA A 95 -17.20 18.79 9.63
N GLN A 96 -16.64 17.58 9.71
CA GLN A 96 -15.81 17.15 10.85
C GLN A 96 -14.35 17.61 10.67
N PRO A 97 -13.82 18.47 11.59
CA PRO A 97 -12.44 18.96 11.47
C PRO A 97 -11.38 17.91 11.78
N PHE A 98 -11.77 16.75 12.37
CA PHE A 98 -10.90 15.59 12.60
C PHE A 98 -10.96 14.57 11.47
N SER A 99 -11.86 14.73 10.50
CA SER A 99 -12.00 13.85 9.33
C SER A 99 -11.45 14.46 8.05
N LEU A 100 -11.71 15.75 7.82
CA LEU A 100 -11.14 16.51 6.71
C LEU A 100 -10.15 17.55 7.26
N HIS A 101 -9.01 17.69 6.62
CA HIS A 101 -8.03 18.71 7.00
C HIS A 101 -8.60 20.13 6.79
N TYR A 102 -9.32 20.30 5.68
CA TYR A 102 -10.03 21.55 5.35
C TYR A 102 -11.51 21.24 5.11
N PRO A 103 -12.36 21.37 6.15
CA PRO A 103 -13.79 21.09 6.03
C PRO A 103 -14.45 21.89 4.91
N LEU A 104 -15.33 21.22 4.14
CA LEU A 104 -16.10 21.82 3.06
C LEU A 104 -17.48 22.30 3.50
N ILE A 105 -17.94 21.83 4.64
CA ILE A 105 -19.21 22.22 5.28
C ILE A 105 -18.92 22.86 6.63
N ASP A 106 -19.57 23.98 6.90
CA ASP A 106 -19.61 24.65 8.20
C ASP A 106 -20.88 24.20 8.93
N GLY A 107 -20.69 23.39 9.96
CA GLY A 107 -21.76 22.78 10.73
C GLY A 107 -22.02 23.47 12.06
N HIS A 108 -23.30 23.63 12.44
CA HIS A 108 -23.73 24.11 13.75
C HIS A 108 -24.56 23.06 14.47
N GLY A 109 -24.10 22.66 15.65
CA GLY A 109 -24.65 21.54 16.44
C GLY A 109 -23.67 20.42 16.65
N ASN A 110 -24.15 19.23 16.99
CA ASN A 110 -23.33 18.04 17.18
C ASN A 110 -23.16 17.25 15.87
N PHE A 111 -21.96 17.30 15.31
CA PHE A 111 -21.53 16.54 14.11
C PHE A 111 -20.63 15.34 14.48
N GLY A 112 -20.70 14.83 15.70
CA GLY A 112 -19.86 13.74 16.19
C GLY A 112 -18.58 14.22 16.86
N SER A 113 -17.82 13.28 17.43
CA SER A 113 -16.56 13.55 18.12
C SER A 113 -15.47 12.54 17.77
N VAL A 114 -14.23 12.83 18.17
CA VAL A 114 -13.08 11.91 18.06
C VAL A 114 -13.29 10.66 18.95
N ASP A 115 -14.16 10.73 19.94
CA ASP A 115 -14.56 9.59 20.78
C ASP A 115 -15.49 8.62 20.07
N GLY A 116 -15.93 8.97 18.86
CA GLY A 116 -16.83 8.15 18.04
C GLY A 116 -18.30 8.34 18.41
N ASP A 117 -18.65 9.41 19.13
CA ASP A 117 -20.04 9.78 19.34
C ASP A 117 -20.73 10.02 18.00
N PRO A 118 -21.92 9.50 17.78
CA PRO A 118 -22.67 9.73 16.55
C PRO A 118 -23.11 11.21 16.46
N PRO A 119 -23.28 11.74 15.24
CA PRO A 119 -23.87 13.06 15.05
C PRO A 119 -25.33 13.05 15.54
N ALA A 120 -25.82 14.20 15.96
CA ALA A 120 -27.24 14.38 16.21
C ALA A 120 -28.03 14.19 14.91
N ALA A 121 -29.29 13.76 15.01
CA ALA A 121 -30.13 13.57 13.83
C ALA A 121 -30.24 14.88 13.01
N TYR A 122 -30.27 14.78 11.68
CA TYR A 122 -30.22 15.91 10.74
C TYR A 122 -31.31 16.98 10.94
N ARG A 123 -32.40 16.67 11.65
CA ARG A 123 -33.43 17.63 12.04
C ARG A 123 -32.98 18.62 13.13
N TYR A 124 -31.92 18.30 13.89
CA TYR A 124 -31.39 19.15 14.94
C TYR A 124 -30.17 19.96 14.50
N THR A 125 -29.34 19.41 13.59
CA THR A 125 -28.14 20.08 13.11
C THR A 125 -28.48 21.12 12.03
N GLU A 126 -27.61 22.10 11.87
CA GLU A 126 -27.68 23.13 10.85
C GLU A 126 -26.35 23.18 10.10
N ALA A 127 -26.39 23.55 8.82
CA ALA A 127 -25.19 23.61 8.00
C ALA A 127 -25.27 24.71 6.95
N ARG A 128 -24.11 25.09 6.45
CA ARG A 128 -23.87 25.89 5.25
C ARG A 128 -22.54 25.51 4.64
N MET A 129 -22.23 26.02 3.46
CA MET A 129 -20.91 25.81 2.85
C MET A 129 -19.83 26.51 3.68
N ALA A 130 -18.67 25.85 3.82
CA ALA A 130 -17.48 26.48 4.40
C ALA A 130 -16.89 27.52 3.42
N LYS A 131 -16.09 28.47 3.93
CA LYS A 131 -15.49 29.52 3.09
C LYS A 131 -14.65 28.96 1.93
N LEU A 132 -13.85 27.92 2.19
CA LEU A 132 -13.02 27.28 1.18
C LEU A 132 -13.86 26.54 0.11
N ALA A 133 -15.00 25.96 0.50
CA ALA A 133 -15.88 25.25 -0.43
C ALA A 133 -16.44 26.15 -1.55
N ASN A 134 -16.54 27.46 -1.33
CA ASN A 134 -16.94 28.38 -2.39
C ASN A 134 -15.99 28.32 -3.59
N TYR A 135 -14.68 28.08 -3.35
CA TYR A 135 -13.68 27.97 -4.42
C TYR A 135 -13.81 26.69 -5.25
N MET A 136 -14.56 25.69 -4.76
CA MET A 136 -14.92 24.51 -5.56
C MET A 136 -15.95 24.83 -6.66
N LEU A 137 -16.77 25.87 -6.47
CA LEU A 137 -17.94 26.20 -7.30
C LEU A 137 -17.82 27.55 -8.02
N VAL A 138 -16.75 28.30 -7.78
CA VAL A 138 -16.50 29.57 -8.46
C VAL A 138 -16.55 29.37 -9.97
N ASP A 139 -17.21 30.28 -10.66
CA ASP A 139 -17.36 30.31 -12.13
C ASP A 139 -18.11 29.12 -12.75
N ILE A 140 -18.82 28.29 -11.98
CA ILE A 140 -19.58 27.16 -12.50
C ILE A 140 -20.64 27.60 -13.54
N LYS A 141 -21.16 28.81 -13.43
CA LYS A 141 -22.14 29.40 -14.36
C LYS A 141 -21.51 29.96 -15.65
N LYS A 142 -20.21 29.93 -15.77
CA LYS A 142 -19.46 30.45 -16.93
C LYS A 142 -19.05 29.33 -17.92
N ASN A 143 -19.82 28.28 -18.00
CA ASN A 143 -19.56 27.13 -18.87
C ASN A 143 -18.18 26.47 -18.67
N THR A 144 -17.64 26.51 -17.46
CA THR A 144 -16.32 26.00 -17.11
C THR A 144 -16.25 24.47 -17.08
N VAL A 145 -17.37 23.81 -16.80
CA VAL A 145 -17.51 22.36 -16.69
C VAL A 145 -18.74 21.88 -17.48
N ASP A 146 -18.75 20.60 -17.80
CA ASP A 146 -19.86 19.97 -18.47
C ASP A 146 -20.95 19.57 -17.47
N PHE A 147 -22.19 19.58 -17.95
CA PHE A 147 -23.37 19.16 -17.21
C PHE A 147 -23.97 17.92 -17.87
N GLN A 148 -24.58 17.08 -17.05
CA GLN A 148 -25.32 15.88 -17.46
C GLN A 148 -26.74 15.88 -16.87
N PRO A 149 -27.70 15.20 -17.48
CA PRO A 149 -29.00 14.98 -16.85
C PRO A 149 -28.83 14.26 -15.49
N ASN A 150 -29.69 14.63 -14.55
CA ASN A 150 -29.84 13.90 -13.29
C ASN A 150 -30.58 12.57 -13.53
N PHE A 151 -30.89 11.84 -12.45
CA PHE A 151 -31.48 10.49 -12.52
C PHE A 151 -32.91 10.43 -13.16
N ASP A 152 -33.67 11.53 -13.11
CA ASP A 152 -35.03 11.64 -13.69
C ASP A 152 -35.07 12.48 -14.97
N GLU A 153 -33.91 12.95 -15.45
CA GLU A 153 -33.73 13.80 -16.63
C GLU A 153 -34.44 15.18 -16.57
N GLU A 154 -35.01 15.54 -15.42
CA GLU A 154 -35.68 16.84 -15.24
C GLU A 154 -34.72 17.99 -14.98
N ARG A 155 -33.51 17.70 -14.49
CA ARG A 155 -32.48 18.69 -14.10
C ARG A 155 -31.13 18.35 -14.67
N GLN A 156 -30.24 19.32 -14.62
CA GLN A 156 -28.83 19.14 -14.97
C GLN A 156 -27.97 19.17 -13.70
N GLU A 157 -27.00 18.25 -13.61
CA GLU A 157 -25.98 18.26 -12.57
C GLU A 157 -24.59 18.37 -13.20
N PRO A 158 -23.61 18.99 -12.52
CA PRO A 158 -22.26 19.08 -13.04
C PRO A 158 -21.57 17.74 -13.00
N VAL A 159 -20.88 17.37 -14.08
CA VAL A 159 -20.04 16.16 -14.15
C VAL A 159 -18.88 16.25 -13.14
N VAL A 160 -18.33 17.45 -12.98
CA VAL A 160 -17.20 17.77 -12.10
C VAL A 160 -17.34 19.24 -11.65
N LEU A 161 -16.82 19.60 -10.47
CA LEU A 161 -16.78 20.99 -10.04
C LEU A 161 -15.50 21.69 -10.54
N PRO A 162 -15.53 23.02 -10.78
CA PRO A 162 -14.33 23.76 -11.24
C PRO A 162 -13.11 23.67 -10.33
N SER A 163 -13.31 23.52 -9.03
CA SER A 163 -12.31 23.24 -7.99
C SER A 163 -10.98 23.97 -8.13
N ARG A 164 -10.92 25.24 -7.73
CA ARG A 164 -9.72 26.10 -7.84
C ARG A 164 -8.53 25.68 -6.98
N PHE A 165 -8.62 24.58 -6.23
CA PHE A 165 -7.51 24.00 -5.48
C PHE A 165 -7.53 22.47 -5.62
N PRO A 166 -6.39 21.78 -5.52
CA PRO A 166 -6.27 20.33 -5.73
C PRO A 166 -6.84 19.53 -4.55
N ASN A 167 -8.17 19.56 -4.41
CA ASN A 167 -8.91 19.00 -3.29
C ASN A 167 -8.65 17.49 -3.07
N LEU A 168 -8.36 16.73 -4.14
CA LEU A 168 -8.03 15.30 -4.00
C LEU A 168 -6.84 15.05 -3.09
N LEU A 169 -5.79 15.87 -3.19
CA LEU A 169 -4.61 15.77 -2.33
C LEU A 169 -4.83 16.47 -0.99
N VAL A 170 -5.44 17.66 -1.01
CA VAL A 170 -5.62 18.50 0.19
C VAL A 170 -6.50 17.82 1.24
N ASN A 171 -7.65 17.29 0.86
CA ASN A 171 -8.57 16.59 1.78
C ASN A 171 -8.48 15.08 1.72
N GLY A 172 -7.82 14.53 0.69
CA GLY A 172 -7.77 13.09 0.48
C GLY A 172 -9.10 12.46 0.13
N SER A 173 -9.12 11.16 -0.03
CA SER A 173 -10.34 10.37 -0.23
C SER A 173 -10.10 8.92 0.12
N SER A 174 -11.04 8.28 0.80
CA SER A 174 -11.03 6.84 1.07
C SER A 174 -12.32 6.20 0.57
N GLY A 175 -12.24 5.02 -0.06
CA GLY A 175 -13.42 4.34 -0.58
C GLY A 175 -13.15 2.89 -0.93
N ILE A 176 -14.18 2.06 -0.75
CA ILE A 176 -14.14 0.63 -1.08
C ILE A 176 -15.11 0.40 -2.23
N ALA A 177 -14.60 -0.04 -3.37
CA ALA A 177 -15.36 -0.42 -4.55
C ALA A 177 -15.29 -1.93 -4.76
N VAL A 178 -15.92 -2.41 -5.84
CA VAL A 178 -15.84 -3.82 -6.23
C VAL A 178 -14.45 -4.12 -6.82
N GLY A 179 -13.70 -4.99 -6.18
CA GLY A 179 -12.37 -5.42 -6.65
C GLY A 179 -11.24 -4.40 -6.44
N MET A 180 -11.52 -3.22 -5.90
CA MET A 180 -10.50 -2.20 -5.63
C MET A 180 -10.89 -1.28 -4.48
N ALA A 181 -9.89 -0.63 -3.87
CA ALA A 181 -10.09 0.36 -2.84
C ALA A 181 -9.14 1.54 -3.08
N THR A 182 -9.58 2.73 -2.70
CA THR A 182 -8.75 3.94 -2.69
C THR A 182 -8.56 4.41 -1.26
N ASN A 183 -7.36 4.91 -0.96
CA ASN A 183 -7.06 5.55 0.30
C ASN A 183 -5.95 6.60 0.08
N ILE A 184 -6.37 7.80 -0.29
CA ILE A 184 -5.52 8.95 -0.51
C ILE A 184 -5.58 9.80 0.75
N PRO A 185 -4.49 9.91 1.54
CA PRO A 185 -4.48 10.69 2.76
C PRO A 185 -4.53 12.19 2.44
N PRO A 186 -4.98 13.04 3.40
CA PRO A 186 -4.92 14.47 3.28
C PRO A 186 -3.49 15.00 3.32
N HIS A 187 -3.28 16.19 2.72
CA HIS A 187 -1.99 16.89 2.66
C HIS A 187 -2.16 18.36 3.01
N ASN A 188 -1.07 18.99 3.40
CA ASN A 188 -1.05 20.43 3.69
C ASN A 188 -1.31 21.27 2.43
N LEU A 189 -2.25 22.21 2.52
CA LEU A 189 -2.67 23.06 1.38
C LEU A 189 -1.51 23.85 0.80
N SER A 190 -0.68 24.43 1.67
CA SER A 190 0.46 25.26 1.24
C SER A 190 1.48 24.44 0.48
N GLU A 191 1.81 23.23 0.98
CA GLU A 191 2.77 22.32 0.34
C GLU A 191 2.26 21.83 -1.03
N VAL A 192 0.98 21.46 -1.12
CA VAL A 192 0.39 21.01 -2.39
C VAL A 192 0.32 22.11 -3.42
N ILE A 193 -0.02 23.33 -3.02
CA ILE A 193 -0.03 24.51 -3.92
C ILE A 193 1.39 24.82 -4.39
N ASP A 194 2.38 24.84 -3.49
CA ASP A 194 3.78 25.08 -3.87
C ASP A 194 4.29 24.03 -4.84
N GLY A 195 4.03 22.76 -4.57
CA GLY A 195 4.38 21.67 -5.49
C GLY A 195 3.67 21.77 -6.84
N THR A 196 2.39 22.15 -6.85
CA THR A 196 1.64 22.36 -8.10
C THR A 196 2.23 23.53 -8.90
N CYS A 197 2.55 24.65 -8.25
CA CYS A 197 3.19 25.81 -8.90
C CYS A 197 4.57 25.44 -9.44
N TYR A 198 5.35 24.64 -8.70
CA TYR A 198 6.65 24.17 -9.15
C TYR A 198 6.55 23.30 -10.42
N VAL A 199 5.57 22.39 -10.47
CA VAL A 199 5.32 21.56 -11.67
C VAL A 199 4.87 22.38 -12.88
N ILE A 200 4.10 23.47 -12.67
CA ILE A 200 3.74 24.40 -13.74
C ILE A 200 4.97 25.08 -14.31
N ASP A 201 5.89 25.53 -13.45
CA ASP A 201 7.14 26.20 -13.88
C ASP A 201 8.17 25.24 -14.49
N HIS A 202 8.17 23.97 -14.05
CA HIS A 202 9.12 22.92 -14.44
C HIS A 202 8.38 21.66 -14.93
N PRO A 203 7.90 21.64 -16.19
CA PRO A 203 7.15 20.51 -16.72
C PRO A 203 7.89 19.17 -16.70
N GLU A 204 9.24 19.22 -16.69
CA GLU A 204 10.12 18.02 -16.63
C GLU A 204 10.58 17.66 -15.21
N ALA A 205 9.98 18.30 -14.16
CA ALA A 205 10.38 18.05 -12.77
C ALA A 205 10.29 16.57 -12.39
N GLU A 206 11.32 16.06 -11.75
CA GLU A 206 11.35 14.69 -11.23
C GLU A 206 10.62 14.56 -9.89
N MET A 207 10.31 13.33 -9.50
CA MET A 207 9.55 13.07 -8.27
C MET A 207 10.25 13.60 -7.01
N ASP A 208 11.56 13.47 -6.94
CA ASP A 208 12.34 13.91 -5.77
C ASP A 208 12.34 15.42 -5.60
N GLU A 209 12.23 16.18 -6.68
CA GLU A 209 12.09 17.64 -6.65
C GLU A 209 10.71 18.03 -6.13
N ILE A 210 9.65 17.39 -6.60
CA ILE A 210 8.28 17.60 -6.13
C ILE A 210 8.16 17.28 -4.63
N CYS A 211 8.84 16.24 -4.16
CA CYS A 211 8.88 15.84 -2.76
C CYS A 211 9.58 16.84 -1.82
N GLN A 212 10.32 17.82 -2.35
CA GLN A 212 10.86 18.93 -1.55
C GLN A 212 9.75 19.89 -1.09
N PHE A 213 8.72 20.04 -1.90
CA PHE A 213 7.55 20.87 -1.60
C PHE A 213 6.46 20.06 -0.90
N ILE A 214 6.03 18.91 -1.47
CA ILE A 214 5.02 18.03 -0.90
C ILE A 214 5.73 16.94 -0.09
N LYS A 215 5.97 17.21 1.18
CA LYS A 215 6.81 16.38 2.05
C LYS A 215 6.17 15.05 2.42
N GLY A 216 4.83 15.00 2.47
CA GLY A 216 4.08 13.82 2.87
C GLY A 216 2.66 14.17 3.31
N PRO A 217 1.85 13.16 3.70
CA PRO A 217 0.54 13.38 4.27
C PRO A 217 0.57 14.31 5.48
N ASP A 218 -0.50 15.07 5.66
CA ASP A 218 -0.71 15.97 6.79
C ASP A 218 -2.12 15.74 7.35
N PHE A 219 -2.18 15.12 8.51
CA PHE A 219 -3.45 14.69 9.11
C PHE A 219 -4.03 15.77 10.02
N PRO A 220 -5.36 15.99 10.01
CA PRO A 220 -6.00 16.98 10.88
C PRO A 220 -5.81 16.66 12.37
N THR A 221 -5.57 15.41 12.73
CA THR A 221 -5.34 14.96 14.12
C THR A 221 -3.87 15.02 14.53
N GLY A 222 -2.97 15.51 13.66
CA GLY A 222 -1.54 15.60 13.91
C GLY A 222 -0.85 14.23 13.88
N GLY A 223 -0.07 13.94 14.90
CA GLY A 223 0.73 12.71 15.02
C GLY A 223 2.10 12.80 14.33
N VAL A 224 2.81 11.69 14.32
CA VAL A 224 4.18 11.60 13.80
C VAL A 224 4.27 10.47 12.77
N ILE A 225 4.65 10.79 11.54
CA ILE A 225 4.95 9.76 10.51
C ILE A 225 6.38 9.28 10.73
N MET A 226 6.53 7.96 10.82
CA MET A 226 7.80 7.29 11.06
C MET A 226 8.43 6.87 9.72
N GLY A 227 9.49 7.57 9.31
CA GLY A 227 10.21 7.31 8.07
C GLY A 227 9.59 7.92 6.81
N ARG A 228 10.34 7.97 5.72
CA ARG A 228 9.94 8.56 4.43
C ARG A 228 9.82 7.53 3.30
N SER A 229 10.30 6.31 3.49
CA SER A 229 10.31 5.27 2.45
C SER A 229 8.91 4.93 1.94
N GLY A 230 7.93 4.79 2.84
CA GLY A 230 6.54 4.54 2.49
C GLY A 230 5.88 5.68 1.73
N ILE A 231 6.22 6.95 2.05
CA ILE A 231 5.75 8.14 1.33
C ILE A 231 6.31 8.13 -0.10
N ARG A 232 7.64 7.96 -0.25
CA ARG A 232 8.30 7.91 -1.56
C ARG A 232 7.73 6.80 -2.44
N ALA A 233 7.56 5.60 -1.87
CA ALA A 233 6.94 4.48 -2.58
C ALA A 233 5.52 4.82 -3.07
N ALA A 234 4.68 5.43 -2.22
CA ALA A 234 3.33 5.83 -2.59
C ALA A 234 3.32 6.89 -3.71
N TYR A 235 4.18 7.89 -3.63
CA TYR A 235 4.26 8.95 -4.61
C TYR A 235 4.80 8.46 -5.96
N ALA A 236 5.77 7.55 -5.96
CA ALA A 236 6.36 7.01 -7.18
C ALA A 236 5.49 5.94 -7.86
N THR A 237 4.74 5.14 -7.10
CA THR A 237 4.02 3.96 -7.63
C THR A 237 2.51 4.03 -7.46
N GLY A 238 1.99 5.00 -6.73
CA GLY A 238 0.59 5.09 -6.30
C GLY A 238 0.23 4.13 -5.17
N ARG A 239 1.22 3.42 -4.57
CA ARG A 239 1.00 2.49 -3.44
C ARG A 239 2.14 2.57 -2.44
N GLY A 240 1.80 2.68 -1.16
CA GLY A 240 2.78 2.71 -0.08
C GLY A 240 2.13 2.42 1.27
N LYS A 241 2.96 2.31 2.30
CA LYS A 241 2.50 2.16 3.68
C LYS A 241 3.31 3.11 4.54
N ILE A 242 2.64 3.85 5.41
CA ILE A 242 3.27 4.73 6.38
C ILE A 242 2.84 4.32 7.78
N LYS A 243 3.76 4.38 8.72
CA LYS A 243 3.46 4.21 10.15
C LYS A 243 3.23 5.58 10.75
N VAL A 244 2.14 5.74 11.46
CA VAL A 244 1.77 6.98 12.15
C VAL A 244 1.68 6.69 13.63
N ARG A 245 2.44 7.44 14.42
CA ARG A 245 2.44 7.37 15.89
C ARG A 245 1.69 8.53 16.50
N ALA A 246 1.11 8.26 17.65
CA ALA A 246 0.61 9.28 18.56
C ALA A 246 1.74 10.20 19.02
N LYS A 247 1.46 11.46 19.27
CA LYS A 247 2.40 12.36 19.92
C LYS A 247 2.33 12.16 21.42
N THR A 248 3.44 11.77 22.01
CA THR A 248 3.54 11.38 23.42
C THR A 248 4.71 12.10 24.09
N GLU A 249 4.54 12.36 25.38
CA GLU A 249 5.57 12.93 26.24
C GLU A 249 5.61 12.16 27.56
N ILE A 250 6.82 11.87 28.04
CA ILE A 250 7.01 11.28 29.38
C ILE A 250 7.32 12.40 30.34
N VAL A 251 6.48 12.55 31.36
CA VAL A 251 6.59 13.58 32.40
C VAL A 251 6.93 12.92 33.73
N ASP A 252 8.05 13.29 34.32
CA ASP A 252 8.43 12.83 35.64
C ASP A 252 7.80 13.71 36.75
N LEU A 253 7.12 13.04 37.69
CA LEU A 253 6.46 13.69 38.81
C LEU A 253 7.39 13.80 40.02
N PRO A 254 7.19 14.82 40.90
CA PRO A 254 8.02 15.04 42.09
C PRO A 254 8.09 13.86 43.06
N ASN A 255 7.13 12.94 42.99
CA ASN A 255 7.04 11.75 43.84
C ASN A 255 7.79 10.53 43.29
N GLY A 256 8.59 10.66 42.22
CA GLY A 256 9.33 9.59 41.57
C GLY A 256 8.43 8.65 40.75
N LYS A 257 7.22 9.05 40.41
CA LYS A 257 6.39 8.39 39.39
C LYS A 257 6.53 9.11 38.07
N SER A 258 6.30 8.41 36.99
CA SER A 258 6.26 8.99 35.64
C SER A 258 4.84 8.88 35.07
N GLN A 259 4.50 9.80 34.20
CA GLN A 259 3.27 9.78 33.40
C GLN A 259 3.62 9.79 31.93
N ILE A 260 2.87 9.05 31.14
CA ILE A 260 2.87 9.16 29.67
C ILE A 260 1.68 9.99 29.29
N VAL A 261 1.92 11.16 28.72
CA VAL A 261 0.91 12.11 28.26
C VAL A 261 0.80 12.01 26.74
N ILE A 262 -0.41 11.74 26.26
CA ILE A 262 -0.71 11.59 24.81
C ILE A 262 -1.57 12.78 24.41
N THR A 263 -1.08 13.60 23.49
CA THR A 263 -1.73 14.84 23.03
C THR A 263 -2.31 14.76 21.62
N GLU A 264 -1.80 13.83 20.79
CA GLU A 264 -2.30 13.60 19.43
C GLU A 264 -2.36 12.09 19.19
N ILE A 265 -3.37 11.61 18.45
CA ILE A 265 -3.55 10.20 18.10
C ILE A 265 -3.51 10.02 16.57
N PRO A 266 -3.19 8.83 16.06
CA PRO A 266 -3.18 8.56 14.62
C PRO A 266 -4.53 8.84 13.97
N TYR A 267 -4.49 9.26 12.71
CA TYR A 267 -5.67 9.62 11.93
C TYR A 267 -6.67 8.46 11.84
N MET A 268 -7.96 8.78 11.99
CA MET A 268 -9.08 7.85 11.97
C MET A 268 -9.14 6.87 13.17
N VAL A 269 -8.28 7.01 14.17
CA VAL A 269 -8.37 6.23 15.41
C VAL A 269 -9.46 6.82 16.33
N ASN A 270 -10.29 5.96 16.88
CA ASN A 270 -11.29 6.32 17.86
C ASN A 270 -10.66 6.41 19.26
N LYS A 271 -10.68 7.58 19.88
CA LYS A 271 -10.03 7.85 21.18
C LYS A 271 -10.58 6.97 22.31
N ALA A 272 -11.88 6.85 22.44
CA ALA A 272 -12.51 6.08 23.53
C ALA A 272 -12.14 4.59 23.42
N ARG A 273 -12.21 4.01 22.21
CA ARG A 273 -11.79 2.61 21.95
C ARG A 273 -10.30 2.39 22.18
N LEU A 274 -9.47 3.38 21.86
CA LEU A 274 -8.03 3.32 22.12
C LEU A 274 -7.79 3.24 23.64
N VAL A 275 -8.40 4.11 24.45
CA VAL A 275 -8.29 4.09 25.92
C VAL A 275 -8.78 2.75 26.48
N GLU A 276 -9.92 2.25 26.01
CA GLU A 276 -10.45 0.94 26.40
C GLU A 276 -9.48 -0.20 26.03
N SER A 277 -8.91 -0.18 24.84
CA SER A 277 -7.95 -1.21 24.42
C SER A 277 -6.69 -1.22 25.28
N MET A 278 -6.16 -0.03 25.62
CA MET A 278 -5.03 0.09 26.54
C MET A 278 -5.35 -0.45 27.93
N ALA A 279 -6.53 -0.16 28.46
CA ALA A 279 -6.99 -0.71 29.76
C ALA A 279 -7.12 -2.24 29.73
N ASN A 280 -7.60 -2.80 28.62
CA ASN A 280 -7.69 -4.25 28.43
C ASN A 280 -6.30 -4.91 28.39
N LEU A 281 -5.29 -4.29 27.74
CA LEU A 281 -3.91 -4.79 27.76
C LEU A 281 -3.33 -4.91 29.17
N VAL A 282 -3.66 -3.97 30.06
CA VAL A 282 -3.27 -4.01 31.47
C VAL A 282 -4.02 -5.11 32.21
N LYS A 283 -5.34 -5.21 32.01
CA LYS A 283 -6.20 -6.23 32.63
C LYS A 283 -5.78 -7.66 32.23
N ASP A 284 -5.42 -7.85 30.97
CA ASP A 284 -4.96 -9.12 30.42
C ASP A 284 -3.48 -9.44 30.77
N LYS A 285 -2.83 -8.56 31.56
CA LYS A 285 -1.42 -8.67 31.96
C LYS A 285 -0.44 -8.74 30.78
N ARG A 286 -0.78 -8.18 29.65
CA ARG A 286 0.12 -8.05 28.51
C ARG A 286 1.10 -6.89 28.67
N ILE A 287 0.68 -5.87 29.42
CA ILE A 287 1.53 -4.74 29.83
C ILE A 287 1.41 -4.63 31.36
N ASP A 288 2.53 -4.69 32.05
CA ASP A 288 2.62 -4.44 33.49
C ASP A 288 3.25 -3.06 33.74
N GLY A 289 2.98 -2.50 34.92
CA GLY A 289 3.56 -1.22 35.35
C GLY A 289 2.68 0.01 35.11
N ILE A 290 1.49 -0.12 34.52
CA ILE A 290 0.48 0.94 34.43
C ILE A 290 -0.44 0.86 35.65
N THR A 291 -0.64 2.01 36.37
CA THR A 291 -1.51 2.08 37.54
C THR A 291 -2.87 2.68 37.23
N ASN A 292 -2.96 3.58 36.25
CA ASN A 292 -4.19 4.25 35.88
C ASN A 292 -4.11 4.77 34.46
N ILE A 293 -5.26 4.93 33.79
CA ILE A 293 -5.39 5.56 32.48
C ILE A 293 -6.59 6.50 32.55
N GLN A 294 -6.37 7.78 32.25
CA GLN A 294 -7.41 8.81 32.33
C GLN A 294 -7.44 9.66 31.07
N ASP A 295 -8.64 10.02 30.66
CA ASP A 295 -8.86 11.00 29.58
C ASP A 295 -9.14 12.36 30.21
N HIS A 296 -8.21 13.29 30.06
CA HIS A 296 -8.29 14.66 30.52
C HIS A 296 -8.60 15.63 29.38
N SER A 297 -9.01 15.12 28.21
CA SER A 297 -9.31 15.96 27.04
C SER A 297 -10.36 17.03 27.38
N SER A 298 -10.10 18.25 26.94
CA SER A 298 -10.96 19.42 27.22
C SER A 298 -11.07 20.29 25.95
N ARG A 299 -11.62 21.51 26.11
CA ARG A 299 -11.63 22.52 25.03
C ARG A 299 -10.24 23.01 24.66
N GLU A 300 -9.25 22.82 25.53
CA GLU A 300 -7.86 23.22 25.29
C GLU A 300 -7.11 22.21 24.44
N GLY A 301 -7.62 20.99 24.29
CA GLY A 301 -7.04 19.96 23.45
C GLY A 301 -7.26 18.55 23.99
N MET A 302 -6.75 17.59 23.23
CA MET A 302 -6.74 16.17 23.60
C MET A 302 -5.61 15.92 24.60
N GLN A 303 -5.94 15.18 25.68
CA GLN A 303 -4.95 14.75 26.66
C GLN A 303 -5.36 13.43 27.32
N ILE A 304 -4.67 12.34 26.96
CA ILE A 304 -4.80 11.05 27.63
C ILE A 304 -3.57 10.88 28.50
N VAL A 305 -3.76 10.55 29.79
CA VAL A 305 -2.69 10.40 30.77
C VAL A 305 -2.63 8.95 31.23
N VAL A 306 -1.45 8.34 31.13
CA VAL A 306 -1.16 6.98 31.60
C VAL A 306 -0.19 7.07 32.77
N ASP A 307 -0.65 6.73 33.97
CA ASP A 307 0.16 6.72 35.19
C ASP A 307 1.02 5.47 35.27
N VAL A 308 2.34 5.64 35.37
CA VAL A 308 3.31 4.57 35.45
C VAL A 308 3.73 4.29 36.88
N ARG A 309 3.90 3.03 37.24
CA ARG A 309 4.37 2.58 38.57
C ARG A 309 5.83 2.99 38.77
N ARG A 310 6.26 3.29 39.99
CA ARG A 310 7.60 3.78 40.33
C ARG A 310 8.75 2.85 39.91
N ASP A 311 8.51 1.54 39.95
CA ASP A 311 9.46 0.49 39.65
C ASP A 311 9.47 0.10 38.17
N ALA A 312 8.63 0.73 37.34
CA ALA A 312 8.51 0.42 35.93
C ALA A 312 9.13 1.52 35.06
N ASN A 313 9.74 1.10 33.96
CA ASN A 313 10.34 2.02 32.97
C ASN A 313 9.25 2.54 32.02
N ALA A 314 8.99 3.86 32.06
CA ALA A 314 7.95 4.50 31.24
C ALA A 314 8.23 4.36 29.73
N GLN A 315 9.53 4.37 29.31
CA GLN A 315 9.89 4.21 27.90
C GLN A 315 9.57 2.80 27.39
N VAL A 316 9.81 1.77 28.20
CA VAL A 316 9.49 0.38 27.83
C VAL A 316 7.97 0.20 27.71
N ILE A 317 7.21 0.77 28.66
CA ILE A 317 5.74 0.74 28.62
C ILE A 317 5.22 1.47 27.37
N LEU A 318 5.77 2.64 27.06
CA LEU A 318 5.41 3.39 25.86
C LEU A 318 5.67 2.57 24.58
N ASN A 319 6.82 1.90 24.47
CA ASN A 319 7.12 1.04 23.33
C ASN A 319 6.16 -0.16 23.23
N GLN A 320 5.76 -0.74 24.35
CA GLN A 320 4.75 -1.80 24.40
C GLN A 320 3.37 -1.27 23.97
N LEU A 321 2.99 -0.06 24.40
CA LEU A 321 1.75 0.58 23.97
C LEU A 321 1.74 0.84 22.45
N PHE A 322 2.84 1.30 21.85
CA PHE A 322 2.96 1.42 20.40
C PHE A 322 2.83 0.07 19.70
N THR A 323 3.37 -0.98 20.26
CA THR A 323 3.35 -2.33 19.66
C THR A 323 1.98 -3.00 19.74
N TYR A 324 1.25 -2.81 20.84
CA TYR A 324 0.02 -3.58 21.14
C TYR A 324 -1.26 -2.78 21.01
N SER A 325 -1.20 -1.47 20.76
CA SER A 325 -2.39 -0.63 20.63
C SER A 325 -2.33 0.25 19.38
N GLN A 326 -3.43 0.94 19.06
CA GLN A 326 -3.51 1.89 17.96
C GLN A 326 -2.83 3.25 18.25
N LEU A 327 -1.95 3.33 19.24
CA LEU A 327 -1.04 4.47 19.41
C LEU A 327 0.00 4.53 18.27
N GLU A 328 0.31 3.42 17.65
CA GLU A 328 0.96 3.35 16.34
C GLU A 328 0.03 2.58 15.38
N ASP A 329 -0.28 3.15 14.24
CA ASP A 329 -1.08 2.49 13.21
C ASP A 329 -0.43 2.62 11.84
N THR A 330 -0.70 1.64 10.97
CA THR A 330 -0.18 1.61 9.61
C THR A 330 -1.25 2.02 8.61
N ILE A 331 -1.06 3.18 7.99
CA ILE A 331 -1.94 3.68 6.95
C ILE A 331 -1.42 3.21 5.59
N SER A 332 -2.23 2.42 4.90
CA SER A 332 -1.95 2.02 3.52
C SER A 332 -2.40 3.12 2.57
N MET A 333 -1.48 3.68 1.80
CA MET A 333 -1.76 4.66 0.76
C MET A 333 -2.03 3.93 -0.56
N ILE A 334 -3.17 4.22 -1.18
CA ILE A 334 -3.58 3.65 -2.47
C ILE A 334 -4.20 4.77 -3.29
N HIS A 335 -3.47 5.29 -4.25
CA HIS A 335 -3.87 6.43 -5.07
C HIS A 335 -4.67 5.96 -6.29
N ILE A 336 -5.92 5.53 -6.07
CA ILE A 336 -6.85 5.20 -7.15
C ILE A 336 -7.88 6.32 -7.27
N ALA A 337 -8.00 6.90 -8.46
CA ALA A 337 -9.02 7.89 -8.79
C ALA A 337 -9.56 7.65 -10.19
N LEU A 338 -10.70 8.28 -10.48
CA LEU A 338 -11.32 8.27 -11.80
C LEU A 338 -10.66 9.32 -12.69
N VAL A 339 -10.16 8.89 -13.84
CA VAL A 339 -9.49 9.74 -14.83
C VAL A 339 -10.32 9.72 -16.13
N PRO A 340 -10.50 10.87 -16.80
CA PRO A 340 -11.09 10.89 -18.13
C PRO A 340 -10.29 10.06 -19.13
N GLY A 341 -10.91 9.07 -19.76
CA GLY A 341 -10.31 8.25 -20.80
C GLY A 341 -10.74 8.69 -22.20
N ALA A 342 -10.34 7.92 -23.20
CA ALA A 342 -10.74 8.16 -24.58
C ALA A 342 -12.28 8.21 -24.70
N GLY A 343 -12.80 9.28 -25.32
CA GLY A 343 -14.25 9.51 -25.46
C GLY A 343 -14.96 10.00 -24.18
N GLY A 344 -14.20 10.57 -23.20
CA GLY A 344 -14.77 11.20 -22.01
C GLY A 344 -15.27 10.23 -20.92
N LYS A 345 -15.16 8.92 -21.13
CA LYS A 345 -15.56 7.92 -20.11
C LYS A 345 -14.56 7.87 -18.97
N LEU A 346 -15.05 7.94 -17.75
CA LEU A 346 -14.22 7.84 -16.55
C LEU A 346 -13.69 6.41 -16.36
N GLN A 347 -12.41 6.29 -16.06
CA GLN A 347 -11.72 5.02 -15.81
C GLN A 347 -10.94 5.07 -14.50
N PRO A 348 -11.04 4.05 -13.63
CA PRO A 348 -10.21 3.96 -12.43
C PRO A 348 -8.76 3.67 -12.80
N ARG A 349 -7.83 4.46 -12.28
CA ARG A 349 -6.38 4.26 -12.45
C ARG A 349 -5.64 4.42 -11.15
N VAL A 350 -4.56 3.66 -11.00
CA VAL A 350 -3.54 3.91 -9.98
C VAL A 350 -2.67 5.05 -10.49
N LEU A 351 -2.51 6.09 -9.69
CA LEU A 351 -1.82 7.32 -10.09
C LEU A 351 -0.62 7.59 -9.19
N THR A 352 0.48 8.01 -9.78
CA THR A 352 1.60 8.62 -9.07
C THR A 352 1.22 10.04 -8.62
N LEU A 353 1.95 10.62 -7.66
CA LEU A 353 1.73 12.00 -7.26
C LEU A 353 1.85 12.95 -8.45
N ARG A 354 2.86 12.77 -9.31
CA ARG A 354 3.04 13.57 -10.52
C ARG A 354 1.82 13.51 -11.44
N GLN A 355 1.30 12.31 -11.69
CA GLN A 355 0.12 12.15 -12.55
C GLN A 355 -1.14 12.82 -11.97
N ILE A 356 -1.31 12.82 -10.65
CA ILE A 356 -2.42 13.54 -10.00
C ILE A 356 -2.29 15.05 -10.25
N LEU A 357 -1.09 15.61 -10.08
CA LEU A 357 -0.84 17.02 -10.34
C LEU A 357 -1.03 17.39 -11.81
N ASP A 358 -0.54 16.58 -12.75
CA ASP A 358 -0.71 16.78 -14.18
C ASP A 358 -2.18 16.79 -14.60
N GLN A 359 -2.99 15.84 -14.08
CA GLN A 359 -4.43 15.80 -14.33
C GLN A 359 -5.14 17.04 -13.78
N TYR A 360 -4.77 17.49 -12.59
CA TYR A 360 -5.33 18.70 -11.99
C TYR A 360 -4.94 19.97 -12.78
N ILE A 361 -3.67 20.12 -13.13
CA ILE A 361 -3.15 21.28 -13.90
C ILE A 361 -3.84 21.35 -15.27
N GLY A 362 -3.91 20.22 -15.99
CA GLY A 362 -4.61 20.15 -17.28
C GLY A 362 -6.09 20.54 -17.16
N PHE A 363 -6.77 20.07 -16.14
CA PHE A 363 -8.16 20.43 -15.88
C PHE A 363 -8.32 21.92 -15.54
N GLN A 364 -7.44 22.50 -14.71
CA GLN A 364 -7.50 23.92 -14.39
C GLN A 364 -7.21 24.81 -15.60
N LYS A 365 -6.31 24.37 -16.49
CA LYS A 365 -6.10 25.04 -17.78
C LYS A 365 -7.40 25.12 -18.57
N ASP A 366 -8.13 24.01 -18.71
CA ASP A 366 -9.42 23.96 -19.42
C ASP A 366 -10.47 24.85 -18.74
N VAL A 367 -10.54 24.86 -17.42
CA VAL A 367 -11.47 25.70 -16.64
C VAL A 367 -11.20 27.17 -16.89
N VAL A 368 -9.94 27.62 -16.81
CA VAL A 368 -9.55 29.02 -17.05
C VAL A 368 -9.79 29.43 -18.50
N GLU A 369 -9.44 28.57 -19.46
CA GLU A 369 -9.68 28.82 -20.88
C GLU A 369 -11.18 28.96 -21.17
N ARG A 370 -12.03 28.04 -20.72
CA ARG A 370 -13.49 28.11 -20.92
C ARG A 370 -14.12 29.31 -20.25
N ARG A 371 -13.69 29.67 -19.04
CA ARG A 371 -14.12 30.86 -18.32
C ARG A 371 -13.74 32.14 -19.09
N THR A 372 -12.50 32.23 -19.51
CA THR A 372 -11.99 33.40 -20.20
C THR A 372 -12.69 33.59 -21.54
N ARG A 373 -12.93 32.50 -22.29
CA ARG A 373 -13.73 32.55 -23.53
C ARG A 373 -15.18 33.02 -23.28
N PHE A 374 -15.80 32.54 -22.19
CA PHE A 374 -17.14 32.99 -21.80
C PHE A 374 -17.15 34.48 -21.46
N ASP A 375 -16.21 34.94 -20.64
CA ASP A 375 -16.11 36.37 -20.25
C ASP A 375 -15.73 37.25 -21.44
N LEU A 376 -14.86 36.78 -22.34
CA LEU A 376 -14.52 37.48 -23.59
C LEU A 376 -15.74 37.63 -24.49
N LYS A 377 -16.51 36.52 -24.71
CA LYS A 377 -17.73 36.58 -25.50
C LYS A 377 -18.71 37.62 -24.92
N LYS A 378 -18.96 37.53 -23.61
CA LYS A 378 -19.86 38.47 -22.92
C LYS A 378 -19.39 39.91 -23.00
N ALA A 379 -18.07 40.14 -22.92
CA ALA A 379 -17.49 41.48 -23.06
C ALA A 379 -17.63 42.00 -24.49
N ARG A 380 -17.35 41.16 -25.50
CA ARG A 380 -17.56 41.48 -26.91
C ARG A 380 -19.03 41.78 -27.25
N ASP A 381 -19.95 40.91 -26.80
CA ASP A 381 -21.38 41.12 -27.00
C ASP A 381 -21.84 42.44 -26.38
N ARG A 382 -21.31 42.82 -25.23
CA ARG A 382 -21.62 44.11 -24.58
C ARG A 382 -20.98 45.28 -25.29
N ALA A 383 -19.70 45.19 -25.69
CA ALA A 383 -19.00 46.23 -26.47
C ALA A 383 -19.72 46.51 -27.78
N HIS A 384 -20.14 45.43 -28.48
CA HIS A 384 -20.91 45.53 -29.72
C HIS A 384 -22.23 46.31 -29.55
N ILE A 385 -22.95 46.09 -28.44
CA ILE A 385 -24.14 46.92 -28.13
C ILE A 385 -23.77 48.36 -27.85
N LEU A 386 -22.69 48.62 -27.15
CA LEU A 386 -22.24 49.98 -26.84
C LEU A 386 -21.78 50.76 -28.09
N GLU A 387 -21.18 50.07 -29.07
CA GLU A 387 -20.87 50.63 -30.39
C GLU A 387 -22.12 51.19 -31.08
N GLY A 388 -23.18 50.35 -31.15
CA GLY A 388 -24.46 50.81 -31.69
C GLY A 388 -25.08 52.00 -30.93
N LEU A 389 -25.00 51.97 -29.59
CA LEU A 389 -25.49 53.09 -28.77
C LEU A 389 -24.69 54.37 -28.96
N LYS A 390 -23.36 54.28 -29.18
CA LYS A 390 -22.52 55.42 -29.48
C LYS A 390 -22.87 56.03 -30.84
N VAL A 391 -23.05 55.19 -31.89
CA VAL A 391 -23.53 55.65 -33.20
C VAL A 391 -24.87 56.36 -33.07
N ALA A 392 -25.78 55.79 -32.22
CA ALA A 392 -27.09 56.39 -31.98
C ALA A 392 -27.00 57.75 -31.26
N THR A 393 -26.08 57.92 -30.31
CA THR A 393 -25.90 59.22 -29.60
C THR A 393 -25.27 60.23 -30.47
N ASP A 394 -24.33 59.86 -31.36
CA ASP A 394 -23.70 60.80 -32.32
C ASP A 394 -24.65 61.23 -33.46
N ASN A 395 -25.67 60.35 -33.77
CA ASN A 395 -26.69 60.60 -34.81
C ASN A 395 -28.11 60.76 -34.22
N ILE A 396 -28.25 61.34 -33.07
CA ILE A 396 -29.47 61.36 -32.25
C ILE A 396 -30.71 61.86 -32.96
N ASP A 397 -30.59 63.00 -33.67
CA ASP A 397 -31.69 63.64 -34.37
C ASP A 397 -32.26 62.75 -35.49
N ARG A 398 -31.38 62.04 -36.18
CA ARG A 398 -31.76 61.11 -37.25
C ARG A 398 -32.42 59.84 -36.66
N ILE A 399 -31.91 59.31 -35.60
CA ILE A 399 -32.48 58.14 -34.89
C ILE A 399 -33.92 58.46 -34.38
N ILE A 400 -34.07 59.65 -33.75
CA ILE A 400 -35.39 60.11 -33.29
C ILE A 400 -36.39 60.28 -34.46
N ALA A 401 -35.93 60.85 -35.61
CA ALA A 401 -36.74 60.96 -36.77
C ALA A 401 -37.23 59.62 -37.34
N ILE A 402 -36.34 58.64 -37.42
CA ILE A 402 -36.64 57.26 -37.86
C ILE A 402 -37.68 56.61 -36.93
N ILE A 403 -37.39 56.62 -35.61
CA ILE A 403 -38.29 56.03 -34.62
C ILE A 403 -39.69 56.66 -34.64
N ARG A 404 -39.80 58.03 -34.79
CA ARG A 404 -41.06 58.71 -34.86
C ARG A 404 -41.82 58.42 -36.15
N ALA A 405 -41.15 58.19 -37.27
CA ALA A 405 -41.75 57.84 -38.54
C ALA A 405 -42.28 56.40 -38.61
N SER A 406 -41.80 55.51 -37.73
CA SER A 406 -42.16 54.10 -37.64
C SER A 406 -43.50 53.94 -36.90
N LYS A 407 -44.36 52.98 -37.34
CA LYS A 407 -45.66 52.70 -36.72
C LYS A 407 -45.63 51.82 -35.51
N ASN A 408 -44.61 50.97 -35.41
CA ASN A 408 -44.38 50.01 -34.29
C ASN A 408 -42.88 49.76 -34.11
N GLU A 409 -42.55 49.02 -33.05
CA GLU A 409 -41.18 48.70 -32.66
C GLU A 409 -40.45 47.88 -33.73
N ALA A 410 -41.14 46.91 -34.37
CA ALA A 410 -40.55 46.05 -35.42
C ALA A 410 -40.16 46.89 -36.66
N GLU A 411 -41.03 47.78 -37.10
CA GLU A 411 -40.77 48.69 -38.23
C GLU A 411 -39.66 49.72 -37.89
N ALA A 412 -39.58 50.14 -36.63
CA ALA A 412 -38.47 51.03 -36.17
C ALA A 412 -37.12 50.30 -36.24
N LYS A 413 -37.05 49.05 -35.85
CA LYS A 413 -35.82 48.25 -35.95
C LYS A 413 -35.40 48.03 -37.40
N GLU A 414 -36.35 47.61 -38.26
CA GLU A 414 -36.09 47.42 -39.70
C GLU A 414 -35.55 48.69 -40.35
N ASN A 415 -36.16 49.84 -40.04
CA ASN A 415 -35.73 51.12 -40.59
C ASN A 415 -34.37 51.56 -40.05
N LEU A 416 -34.06 51.28 -38.77
CA LEU A 416 -32.74 51.58 -38.18
C LEU A 416 -31.63 50.69 -38.78
N MET A 417 -31.92 49.44 -39.09
CA MET A 417 -30.98 48.51 -39.74
C MET A 417 -30.75 48.86 -41.22
N ALA A 418 -31.77 49.36 -41.89
CA ALA A 418 -31.71 49.74 -43.32
C ALA A 418 -31.01 51.07 -43.56
N GLU A 419 -30.89 51.89 -42.51
CA GLU A 419 -30.31 53.24 -42.62
C GLU A 419 -28.80 53.20 -42.43
N PRO A 420 -28.02 53.83 -43.36
CA PRO A 420 -26.58 53.99 -43.16
C PRO A 420 -26.33 55.17 -42.21
N PHE A 421 -25.49 55.00 -41.21
CA PHE A 421 -25.02 55.97 -40.27
C PHE A 421 -23.57 56.32 -40.57
N TRP A 422 -23.23 57.63 -40.52
CA TRP A 422 -21.86 58.10 -40.77
C TRP A 422 -21.17 58.39 -39.44
N ILE A 423 -19.94 57.87 -39.27
CA ILE A 423 -19.14 58.08 -38.08
C ILE A 423 -17.95 58.91 -38.43
N ASP A 424 -17.82 60.11 -37.80
CA ASP A 424 -16.77 61.08 -38.09
C ASP A 424 -15.40 60.84 -37.45
N GLN A 425 -15.25 59.85 -36.66
CA GLN A 425 -13.94 59.46 -36.09
C GLN A 425 -13.91 58.05 -35.45
N ILE A 426 -13.06 57.38 -35.90
CA ILE A 426 -12.22 56.20 -35.71
C ILE A 426 -11.79 55.89 -34.27
N ALA A 427 -12.39 56.34 -33.24
CA ALA A 427 -12.01 55.98 -31.87
C ALA A 427 -12.60 54.62 -31.46
N LEU A 428 -13.49 54.03 -32.25
CA LEU A 428 -14.23 52.82 -31.84
C LEU A 428 -13.63 51.50 -32.26
N LEU A 429 -12.92 51.44 -33.38
CA LEU A 429 -12.56 50.13 -33.98
C LEU A 429 -11.04 49.87 -34.15
N GLY A 430 -10.19 50.77 -33.72
CA GLY A 430 -8.71 50.60 -33.90
C GLY A 430 -8.27 50.47 -35.36
N ILE A 431 -9.15 50.82 -36.32
CA ILE A 431 -8.86 50.79 -37.74
C ILE A 431 -8.35 52.18 -38.14
N VAL A 432 -7.05 52.26 -38.27
CA VAL A 432 -6.40 53.47 -38.84
C VAL A 432 -6.24 53.26 -40.34
N ASP A 433 -7.31 53.53 -41.09
CA ASP A 433 -7.20 53.71 -42.53
C ASP A 433 -7.66 55.16 -42.81
N GLY A 434 -6.82 55.96 -43.36
CA GLY A 434 -6.94 57.40 -43.49
C GLY A 434 -8.15 57.94 -44.27
N SER A 435 -9.31 57.31 -44.21
CA SER A 435 -10.58 57.77 -44.76
C SER A 435 -11.41 58.44 -43.66
N GLU A 436 -11.90 59.62 -43.95
CA GLU A 436 -12.60 60.53 -43.00
C GLU A 436 -14.02 60.13 -42.62
N HIS A 437 -14.68 59.20 -43.32
CA HIS A 437 -16.08 58.78 -43.10
C HIS A 437 -16.28 57.31 -43.39
N PHE A 438 -16.85 56.56 -42.39
CA PHE A 438 -17.28 55.17 -42.56
C PHE A 438 -18.80 55.05 -42.54
N GLU A 439 -19.31 54.25 -43.42
CA GLU A 439 -20.71 53.85 -43.41
C GLU A 439 -20.91 52.68 -42.44
N PHE A 440 -21.72 52.85 -41.42
CA PHE A 440 -22.06 51.92 -40.39
C PHE A 440 -23.52 51.50 -40.48
N HIS A 441 -23.78 50.17 -40.54
CA HIS A 441 -25.11 49.62 -40.45
C HIS A 441 -25.34 48.94 -39.10
N LEU A 442 -26.46 49.28 -38.45
CA LEU A 442 -26.88 48.66 -37.21
C LEU A 442 -27.40 47.25 -37.49
N ASP A 443 -27.06 46.31 -36.60
CA ASP A 443 -27.68 44.97 -36.59
C ASP A 443 -28.89 44.93 -35.64
N GLU A 444 -29.57 43.74 -35.60
CA GLU A 444 -30.80 43.59 -34.80
C GLU A 444 -30.54 43.81 -33.27
N PRO A 445 -29.54 43.22 -32.63
CA PRO A 445 -29.20 43.51 -31.22
C PRO A 445 -28.95 44.98 -30.92
N GLN A 446 -28.23 45.69 -31.79
CA GLN A 446 -27.95 47.13 -31.66
C GLN A 446 -29.21 47.98 -31.86
N ALA A 447 -29.99 47.67 -32.88
CA ALA A 447 -31.24 48.37 -33.15
C ALA A 447 -32.28 48.14 -32.01
N GLN A 448 -32.34 46.91 -31.43
CA GLN A 448 -33.17 46.66 -30.27
C GLN A 448 -32.71 47.47 -29.04
N ALA A 449 -31.41 47.53 -28.78
CA ALA A 449 -30.86 48.32 -27.65
C ALA A 449 -31.13 49.80 -27.79
N ILE A 450 -31.15 50.34 -29.04
CA ILE A 450 -31.49 51.72 -29.34
C ILE A 450 -32.97 52.00 -29.09
N VAL A 451 -33.86 51.13 -29.57
CA VAL A 451 -35.32 51.26 -29.38
C VAL A 451 -35.67 51.18 -27.87
N ASP A 452 -35.04 50.31 -27.11
CA ASP A 452 -35.25 50.18 -25.68
C ASP A 452 -34.60 51.28 -24.84
N MET A 453 -33.83 52.19 -25.47
CA MET A 453 -33.10 53.25 -24.79
C MET A 453 -34.05 54.33 -24.20
N ARG A 454 -33.90 54.58 -22.91
CA ARG A 454 -34.65 55.62 -22.21
C ARG A 454 -34.11 57.02 -22.60
N LEU A 455 -35.03 57.97 -22.83
CA LEU A 455 -34.67 59.32 -23.19
C LEU A 455 -33.65 60.01 -22.24
N GLY A 456 -33.64 59.68 -20.96
CA GLY A 456 -32.64 60.18 -20.00
C GLY A 456 -31.20 59.76 -20.29
N ARG A 457 -30.98 58.67 -21.07
CA ARG A 457 -29.63 58.22 -21.49
C ARG A 457 -29.01 59.06 -22.62
N LEU A 458 -29.74 60.01 -23.15
CA LEU A 458 -29.31 60.92 -24.21
C LEU A 458 -28.55 62.15 -23.65
N SER A 459 -28.42 62.28 -22.35
CA SER A 459 -27.68 63.39 -21.73
C SER A 459 -26.16 63.21 -21.89
N GLY A 460 -25.41 64.32 -21.96
CA GLY A 460 -23.97 64.31 -22.14
C GLY A 460 -23.20 63.54 -21.06
N LEU A 461 -23.71 63.55 -19.81
CA LEU A 461 -23.16 62.70 -18.71
C LEU A 461 -23.31 61.19 -18.95
N GLU A 462 -24.35 60.75 -19.63
CA GLU A 462 -24.55 59.33 -19.95
C GLU A 462 -23.71 58.93 -21.18
N GLN A 463 -23.44 59.82 -22.11
CA GLN A 463 -22.49 59.61 -23.20
C GLN A 463 -21.07 59.37 -22.69
N GLU A 464 -20.63 60.19 -21.71
CA GLU A 464 -19.33 59.94 -21.04
C GLU A 464 -19.28 58.54 -20.37
N LYS A 465 -20.33 58.14 -19.69
CA LYS A 465 -20.42 56.78 -19.08
C LYS A 465 -20.38 55.66 -20.13
N ILE A 466 -21.03 55.82 -21.27
CA ILE A 466 -20.98 54.85 -22.38
C ILE A 466 -19.54 54.75 -22.90
N ASN A 467 -18.87 55.86 -23.08
CA ASN A 467 -17.50 55.89 -23.56
C ASN A 467 -16.52 55.28 -22.53
N ASP A 468 -16.72 55.57 -21.25
CA ASP A 468 -15.87 55.00 -20.17
C ASP A 468 -16.10 53.49 -20.03
N GLU A 469 -17.40 53.04 -20.09
CA GLU A 469 -17.73 51.60 -20.08
C GLU A 469 -17.12 50.89 -21.29
N TYR A 470 -17.14 51.49 -22.47
CA TYR A 470 -16.56 50.94 -23.69
C TYR A 470 -15.03 50.81 -23.58
N LYS A 471 -14.32 51.83 -23.11
CA LYS A 471 -12.86 51.77 -22.88
C LYS A 471 -12.47 50.71 -21.86
N ASP A 472 -13.24 50.55 -20.77
CA ASP A 472 -13.02 49.51 -19.77
C ASP A 472 -13.18 48.14 -20.41
N LEU A 473 -14.20 47.92 -21.22
CA LEU A 473 -14.43 46.69 -21.95
C LEU A 473 -13.34 46.40 -22.98
N GLU A 474 -12.84 47.41 -23.73
CA GLU A 474 -11.70 47.20 -24.64
C GLU A 474 -10.47 46.72 -23.89
N GLY A 475 -10.14 47.33 -22.75
CA GLY A 475 -9.05 46.90 -21.92
C GLY A 475 -9.23 45.46 -21.38
N ARG A 476 -10.45 45.10 -20.99
CA ARG A 476 -10.77 43.73 -20.53
C ARG A 476 -10.72 42.72 -21.68
N ILE A 477 -11.22 43.07 -22.88
CA ILE A 477 -11.15 42.21 -24.08
C ILE A 477 -9.70 41.95 -24.42
N ALA A 478 -8.84 42.97 -24.51
CA ALA A 478 -7.41 42.82 -24.76
C ALA A 478 -6.75 41.91 -23.72
N GLY A 479 -7.06 42.10 -22.43
CA GLY A 479 -6.57 41.22 -21.36
C GLY A 479 -7.04 39.80 -21.49
N PHE A 480 -8.29 39.51 -21.88
CA PHE A 480 -8.78 38.16 -22.13
C PHE A 480 -8.13 37.53 -23.36
N GLU A 481 -7.89 38.30 -24.41
CA GLU A 481 -7.18 37.83 -25.61
C GLU A 481 -5.71 37.52 -25.31
N GLU A 482 -5.06 38.33 -24.48
CA GLU A 482 -3.71 38.05 -23.99
C GLU A 482 -3.63 36.74 -23.20
N ILE A 483 -4.58 36.51 -22.28
CA ILE A 483 -4.65 35.24 -21.52
C ILE A 483 -4.83 34.07 -22.47
N LEU A 484 -5.69 34.18 -23.49
CA LEU A 484 -5.96 33.12 -24.45
C LEU A 484 -4.90 32.94 -25.53
N SER A 485 -3.93 33.87 -25.65
CA SER A 485 -2.91 33.86 -26.70
C SER A 485 -1.95 32.67 -26.62
N CYS A 486 -1.64 32.18 -25.41
CA CYS A 486 -0.78 31.03 -25.20
C CYS A 486 -1.07 30.33 -23.87
N ASP A 487 -0.70 29.03 -23.82
CA ASP A 487 -0.84 28.20 -22.64
C ASP A 487 -0.14 28.73 -21.40
N ALA A 488 1.02 29.36 -21.59
CA ALA A 488 1.79 29.93 -20.49
C ALA A 488 1.03 31.02 -19.73
N ASN A 489 0.28 31.86 -20.46
CA ASN A 489 -0.55 32.91 -19.85
C ASN A 489 -1.72 32.31 -19.07
N ILE A 490 -2.36 31.29 -19.59
CA ILE A 490 -3.44 30.56 -18.89
C ILE A 490 -2.89 29.95 -17.59
N LEU A 491 -1.74 29.28 -17.66
CA LEU A 491 -1.09 28.67 -16.48
C LEU A 491 -0.61 29.72 -15.46
N ALA A 492 -0.22 30.93 -15.90
CA ALA A 492 0.10 32.05 -15.01
C ALA A 492 -1.13 32.48 -14.20
N VAL A 493 -2.32 32.52 -14.81
CA VAL A 493 -3.58 32.77 -14.10
C VAL A 493 -3.87 31.67 -13.09
N VAL A 494 -3.73 30.39 -13.47
CA VAL A 494 -3.91 29.24 -12.54
C VAL A 494 -2.98 29.38 -11.33
N LYS A 495 -1.71 29.71 -11.57
CA LYS A 495 -0.70 29.89 -10.51
C LYS A 495 -1.07 31.03 -9.57
N GLN A 496 -1.50 32.18 -10.11
CA GLN A 496 -1.93 33.32 -9.32
C GLN A 496 -3.12 32.98 -8.42
N GLU A 497 -4.13 32.31 -8.95
CA GLU A 497 -5.33 31.90 -8.20
C GLU A 497 -4.99 30.89 -7.08
N LEU A 498 -4.08 29.96 -7.33
CA LEU A 498 -3.57 29.03 -6.31
C LEU A 498 -2.83 29.78 -5.19
N GLN A 499 -1.99 30.75 -5.53
CA GLN A 499 -1.26 31.52 -4.54
C GLN A 499 -2.19 32.43 -3.69
N GLU A 500 -3.26 32.95 -4.26
CA GLU A 500 -4.28 33.68 -3.50
C GLU A 500 -4.99 32.78 -2.48
N ILE A 501 -5.28 31.54 -2.86
CA ILE A 501 -5.88 30.56 -1.95
C ILE A 501 -4.90 30.19 -0.84
N LYS A 502 -3.63 29.95 -1.17
CA LYS A 502 -2.57 29.69 -0.18
C LYS A 502 -2.45 30.85 0.83
N GLN A 503 -2.46 32.09 0.37
CA GLN A 503 -2.38 33.25 1.24
C GLN A 503 -3.55 33.37 2.23
N LYS A 504 -4.77 32.96 1.81
CA LYS A 504 -5.98 33.07 2.61
C LYS A 504 -6.23 31.93 3.57
N TYR A 505 -5.81 30.72 3.20
CA TYR A 505 -6.18 29.47 3.88
C TYR A 505 -5.01 28.55 4.20
N GLY A 506 -3.80 28.89 3.79
CA GLY A 506 -2.60 28.14 4.11
C GLY A 506 -2.31 28.18 5.61
N ASP A 507 -1.94 27.04 6.14
CA ASP A 507 -1.58 26.80 7.53
C ASP A 507 -0.25 26.06 7.65
N GLU A 508 0.24 25.90 8.88
CA GLU A 508 1.40 25.12 9.19
C GLU A 508 1.05 23.63 9.20
N ARG A 509 2.03 22.78 8.91
CA ARG A 509 1.89 21.34 8.96
C ARG A 509 1.58 20.87 10.38
N HIS A 510 0.55 20.06 10.53
CA HIS A 510 0.16 19.45 11.80
C HIS A 510 0.95 18.17 12.09
N THR A 511 1.10 17.29 11.10
CA THR A 511 1.79 16.00 11.25
C THR A 511 3.29 16.15 11.08
N ARG A 512 4.06 15.73 12.07
CA ARG A 512 5.53 15.67 11.97
C ARG A 512 5.96 14.48 11.11
N ILE A 513 7.07 14.61 10.41
CA ILE A 513 7.72 13.50 9.71
C ILE A 513 9.12 13.34 10.33
N GLU A 514 9.31 12.28 11.07
CA GLU A 514 10.60 11.95 11.63
C GLU A 514 11.41 11.10 10.65
N ASN A 515 12.67 11.48 10.46
CA ASN A 515 13.61 10.62 9.79
C ASN A 515 14.01 9.57 10.83
N VAL A 516 13.42 8.40 10.74
CA VAL A 516 14.01 7.25 11.42
C VAL A 516 15.31 7.01 10.67
N ALA A 517 16.43 7.22 11.34
CA ALA A 517 17.71 6.70 10.90
C ALA A 517 17.46 5.19 10.72
N ASP A 518 17.51 4.75 9.48
CA ASP A 518 17.17 3.41 9.00
C ASP A 518 16.08 2.74 9.83
N GLU A 519 15.03 2.26 9.23
CA GLU A 519 14.05 1.42 9.93
C GLU A 519 14.87 0.55 10.89
N ILE A 520 14.80 0.84 12.21
CA ILE A 520 15.27 -0.14 13.19
C ILE A 520 14.32 -1.29 12.96
N ASP A 521 14.72 -2.18 12.11
CA ASP A 521 14.02 -3.43 11.89
C ASP A 521 13.89 -4.04 13.28
N ILE A 522 12.79 -4.65 13.60
CA ILE A 522 12.66 -5.44 14.83
C ILE A 522 13.90 -6.36 14.95
N GLU A 523 14.48 -6.69 13.83
CA GLU A 523 15.73 -7.42 13.63
C GLU A 523 16.93 -6.78 14.35
N ASP A 524 17.07 -5.44 14.31
CA ASP A 524 18.19 -4.73 14.97
C ASP A 524 18.07 -4.68 16.51
N LEU A 525 16.90 -4.99 17.05
CA LEU A 525 16.64 -5.08 18.49
C LEU A 525 16.79 -6.51 19.04
N ILE A 526 16.99 -7.48 18.16
CA ILE A 526 17.16 -8.89 18.50
C ILE A 526 18.64 -9.21 18.46
N GLU A 527 19.16 -9.77 19.54
CA GLU A 527 20.55 -10.22 19.61
C GLU A 527 20.82 -11.25 18.50
N GLN A 528 21.87 -10.98 17.72
CA GLN A 528 22.32 -11.92 16.71
C GLN A 528 23.00 -13.09 17.42
N GLN A 529 22.36 -14.25 17.36
CA GLN A 529 22.83 -15.45 18.03
C GLN A 529 22.65 -16.66 17.10
N ASP A 530 23.64 -17.54 17.09
CA ASP A 530 23.54 -18.81 16.39
C ASP A 530 22.69 -19.80 17.18
N CYS A 531 21.67 -20.31 16.53
CA CYS A 531 20.69 -21.22 17.10
C CYS A 531 20.58 -22.50 16.29
N ALA A 532 20.33 -23.61 16.98
CA ALA A 532 19.89 -24.85 16.37
C ALA A 532 18.36 -24.83 16.22
N TYR A 533 17.91 -25.04 14.99
CA TYR A 533 16.48 -25.13 14.63
C TYR A 533 16.12 -26.57 14.44
N THR A 534 15.12 -27.04 15.16
CA THR A 534 14.65 -28.44 15.11
C THR A 534 13.22 -28.50 14.62
N LEU A 535 12.97 -29.33 13.60
CA LEU A 535 11.63 -29.63 13.08
C LEU A 535 11.33 -31.09 13.28
N THR A 536 10.15 -31.44 13.86
CA THR A 536 9.73 -32.82 14.04
C THR A 536 8.93 -33.35 12.86
N HIS A 537 8.71 -34.68 12.81
CA HIS A 537 7.89 -35.34 11.79
C HIS A 537 6.45 -34.83 11.77
N PHE A 538 5.88 -34.51 12.92
CA PHE A 538 4.52 -33.94 13.02
C PHE A 538 4.49 -32.40 12.91
N GLY A 539 5.64 -31.79 12.56
CA GLY A 539 5.70 -30.34 12.25
C GLY A 539 5.83 -29.45 13.49
N TYR A 540 6.34 -29.93 14.61
CA TYR A 540 6.72 -29.05 15.72
C TYR A 540 8.10 -28.46 15.45
N ILE A 541 8.21 -27.12 15.60
CA ILE A 541 9.45 -26.38 15.38
C ILE A 541 9.84 -25.56 16.60
N LYS A 542 11.14 -25.49 16.87
CA LYS A 542 11.73 -24.65 17.91
C LYS A 542 13.12 -24.20 17.52
N ARG A 543 13.61 -23.16 18.20
CA ARG A 543 15.02 -22.77 18.18
C ARG A 543 15.65 -22.90 19.57
N GLN A 544 16.93 -23.17 19.61
CA GLN A 544 17.73 -23.23 20.84
C GLN A 544 19.14 -22.69 20.55
N PRO A 545 19.76 -21.98 21.47
CA PRO A 545 21.18 -21.60 21.35
C PRO A 545 22.06 -22.85 21.11
N THR A 546 23.05 -22.75 20.25
CA THR A 546 23.95 -23.87 19.91
C THR A 546 24.71 -24.41 21.13
N SER A 547 24.98 -23.57 22.12
CA SER A 547 25.63 -23.92 23.39
C SER A 547 24.90 -24.97 24.23
N VAL A 548 23.63 -25.26 23.95
CA VAL A 548 22.86 -26.31 24.65
C VAL A 548 23.28 -27.73 24.25
N TYR A 549 23.92 -27.91 23.08
CA TYR A 549 24.32 -29.20 22.54
C TYR A 549 25.83 -29.42 22.73
N ARG A 550 26.25 -30.23 23.73
CA ARG A 550 27.67 -30.54 24.00
C ARG A 550 28.16 -31.69 23.14
N ALA A 551 29.39 -31.62 22.66
CA ALA A 551 30.02 -32.74 21.94
C ALA A 551 30.20 -33.95 22.83
N GLN A 552 29.92 -35.15 22.30
CA GLN A 552 30.08 -36.44 23.01
C GLN A 552 31.05 -37.35 22.27
N ARG A 553 31.86 -38.15 23.01
CA ARG A 553 32.77 -39.11 22.41
C ARG A 553 32.02 -40.32 21.82
N ARG A 554 32.67 -40.99 20.88
CA ARG A 554 32.15 -42.21 20.18
C ARG A 554 31.60 -43.24 21.17
N GLY A 555 30.35 -43.70 20.96
CA GLY A 555 29.67 -44.66 21.82
C GLY A 555 28.94 -44.06 23.02
N GLY A 556 28.79 -42.74 23.10
CA GLY A 556 28.00 -42.03 24.12
C GLY A 556 26.51 -42.39 24.01
N ARG A 557 25.72 -42.18 25.08
CA ARG A 557 24.28 -42.48 25.13
C ARG A 557 23.39 -41.37 24.53
N GLY A 558 23.90 -40.33 23.92
CA GLY A 558 23.10 -39.28 23.37
C GLY A 558 22.29 -38.49 24.41
N VAL A 559 21.84 -37.32 24.00
CA VAL A 559 21.06 -36.45 24.83
C VAL A 559 19.72 -36.18 24.14
N SER A 560 18.62 -36.36 24.86
CA SER A 560 17.28 -36.11 24.29
C SER A 560 17.16 -34.62 23.94
N ALA A 561 16.98 -34.33 22.66
CA ALA A 561 16.81 -32.97 22.16
C ALA A 561 15.40 -32.44 22.38
N MET A 562 14.43 -33.32 22.58
CA MET A 562 13.01 -32.95 22.62
C MET A 562 12.17 -34.01 23.30
N SER A 563 11.18 -33.68 24.12
CA SER A 563 10.18 -34.63 24.54
C SER A 563 9.12 -34.78 23.45
N THR A 564 9.10 -35.90 22.79
CA THR A 564 8.13 -36.22 21.73
C THR A 564 6.97 -37.07 22.29
N ARG A 565 5.86 -37.18 21.57
CA ARG A 565 4.86 -38.22 21.77
C ARG A 565 5.44 -39.55 21.28
N GLU A 566 4.88 -40.69 21.70
CA GLU A 566 5.38 -42.05 21.38
C GLU A 566 5.65 -42.32 19.90
N GLU A 567 5.13 -41.48 18.97
CA GLU A 567 5.27 -41.64 17.52
C GLU A 567 5.92 -40.43 16.79
N ASP A 568 6.35 -39.35 17.51
CA ASP A 568 6.95 -38.16 16.90
C ASP A 568 8.46 -38.12 17.11
N PHE A 569 9.22 -37.70 16.10
CA PHE A 569 10.68 -37.66 16.14
C PHE A 569 11.23 -36.40 15.42
N ALA A 570 12.45 -36.04 15.75
CA ALA A 570 13.13 -34.91 15.08
C ALA A 570 13.47 -35.33 13.63
N LYS A 571 12.87 -34.62 12.67
CA LYS A 571 13.05 -34.91 11.23
C LYS A 571 14.23 -34.12 10.66
N ASP A 572 14.43 -32.89 11.08
CA ASP A 572 15.42 -32.01 10.52
C ASP A 572 15.99 -31.10 11.60
N ILE A 573 17.29 -30.81 11.51
CA ILE A 573 18.02 -29.94 12.41
C ILE A 573 19.09 -29.18 11.61
N PHE A 574 19.22 -27.90 11.83
CA PHE A 574 20.30 -27.08 11.26
C PHE A 574 20.63 -25.90 12.18
N THR A 575 21.79 -25.32 11.97
CA THR A 575 22.21 -24.09 12.65
C THR A 575 22.07 -22.89 11.72
N ALA A 576 21.60 -21.77 12.27
CA ALA A 576 21.47 -20.52 11.57
C ALA A 576 21.42 -19.36 12.56
N SER A 577 21.75 -18.16 12.11
CA SER A 577 21.58 -16.93 12.89
C SER A 577 20.09 -16.63 13.12
N THR A 578 19.78 -15.98 14.23
CA THR A 578 18.46 -15.39 14.49
C THR A 578 17.98 -14.46 13.39
N HIS A 579 18.91 -13.81 12.67
CA HIS A 579 18.64 -12.84 11.59
C HIS A 579 18.49 -13.47 10.20
N ASP A 580 18.89 -14.74 10.02
CA ASP A 580 18.76 -15.41 8.73
C ASP A 580 17.29 -15.60 8.33
N THR A 581 17.04 -15.56 7.03
CA THR A 581 15.73 -15.93 6.48
C THR A 581 15.69 -17.44 6.30
N ILE A 582 14.77 -18.09 6.97
CA ILE A 582 14.57 -19.55 6.85
C ILE A 582 13.51 -19.81 5.81
N LEU A 583 13.86 -20.54 4.76
CA LEU A 583 12.95 -21.01 3.73
C LEU A 583 12.45 -22.39 4.09
N PHE A 584 11.14 -22.60 3.96
CA PHE A 584 10.46 -23.87 4.20
C PHE A 584 9.86 -24.33 2.89
N PHE A 585 10.22 -25.54 2.48
CA PHE A 585 9.69 -26.17 1.27
C PHE A 585 8.74 -27.29 1.65
N SER A 586 7.55 -27.26 1.04
CA SER A 586 6.55 -28.29 1.30
C SER A 586 6.65 -29.45 0.33
N ASP A 587 6.10 -30.59 0.74
CA ASP A 587 5.92 -31.79 -0.08
C ASP A 587 5.14 -31.51 -1.38
N ARG A 588 4.37 -30.42 -1.42
CA ARG A 588 3.61 -29.97 -2.60
C ARG A 588 4.35 -29.00 -3.51
N GLY A 589 5.66 -28.78 -3.27
CA GLY A 589 6.49 -27.89 -4.08
C GLY A 589 6.23 -26.39 -3.88
N LYS A 590 5.67 -25.98 -2.73
CA LYS A 590 5.57 -24.60 -2.30
C LYS A 590 6.75 -24.22 -1.40
N VAL A 591 7.03 -22.92 -1.36
CA VAL A 591 8.02 -22.30 -0.46
C VAL A 591 7.37 -21.24 0.41
N TYR A 592 7.74 -21.23 1.69
CA TYR A 592 7.38 -20.27 2.70
C TYR A 592 8.63 -19.65 3.30
N LYS A 593 8.54 -18.48 3.95
CA LYS A 593 9.69 -17.86 4.63
C LYS A 593 9.33 -17.33 6.01
N LEU A 594 10.26 -17.46 6.94
CA LEU A 594 10.25 -16.81 8.25
C LEU A 594 11.67 -16.29 8.55
N LYS A 595 11.78 -15.28 9.39
CA LYS A 595 13.06 -14.92 10.02
C LYS A 595 13.35 -15.85 11.19
N GLY A 596 14.61 -16.19 11.45
CA GLY A 596 15.00 -17.10 12.52
C GLY A 596 14.43 -16.71 13.87
N TYR A 597 14.43 -15.42 14.22
CA TYR A 597 13.86 -14.90 15.47
C TYR A 597 12.34 -15.07 15.60
N GLN A 598 11.60 -15.29 14.52
CA GLN A 598 10.15 -15.53 14.55
C GLN A 598 9.82 -16.96 15.03
N ILE A 599 10.79 -17.86 15.03
CA ILE A 599 10.63 -19.20 15.55
C ILE A 599 10.84 -19.14 17.08
N PRO A 600 9.90 -19.68 17.89
CA PRO A 600 9.96 -19.56 19.33
C PRO A 600 11.20 -20.26 19.92
N GLU A 601 11.89 -19.56 20.84
CA GLU A 601 12.89 -20.16 21.68
C GLU A 601 12.23 -20.92 22.81
N THR A 602 12.61 -22.17 23.00
CA THR A 602 12.04 -23.03 24.03
C THR A 602 13.09 -23.91 24.69
N GLY A 603 12.82 -24.29 25.94
CA GLY A 603 13.73 -25.14 26.72
C GLY A 603 13.95 -26.48 26.02
N ARG A 604 15.05 -27.17 26.44
CA ARG A 604 15.53 -28.40 25.83
C ARG A 604 14.47 -29.53 25.77
N SER A 605 13.67 -29.74 26.80
CA SER A 605 12.61 -30.73 26.87
C SER A 605 11.26 -30.29 26.28
N ALA A 606 11.12 -29.05 25.84
CA ALA A 606 9.86 -28.52 25.31
C ALA A 606 9.61 -29.00 23.87
N LYS A 607 8.36 -29.24 23.51
CA LYS A 607 7.94 -29.68 22.16
C LYS A 607 8.10 -28.63 21.08
N GLY A 608 8.22 -27.32 21.44
CA GLY A 608 8.14 -26.24 20.47
C GLY A 608 6.71 -25.92 20.03
N MET A 609 6.59 -25.16 18.95
CA MET A 609 5.32 -24.74 18.37
C MET A 609 5.03 -25.51 17.07
N ASN A 610 3.77 -25.87 16.84
CA ASN A 610 3.42 -26.48 15.56
C ASN A 610 3.56 -25.46 14.44
N ILE A 611 4.24 -25.85 13.37
CA ILE A 611 4.59 -24.97 12.23
C ILE A 611 3.35 -24.40 11.50
N VAL A 612 2.20 -25.08 11.57
CA VAL A 612 0.94 -24.56 11.02
C VAL A 612 0.45 -23.30 11.72
N ASN A 613 0.94 -22.99 12.92
CA ASN A 613 0.66 -21.74 13.63
C ASN A 613 1.56 -20.58 13.17
N LEU A 614 2.65 -20.90 12.48
CA LEU A 614 3.61 -19.93 11.95
C LEU A 614 3.45 -19.72 10.44
N LEU A 615 3.10 -20.78 9.70
CA LEU A 615 2.93 -20.79 8.25
C LEU A 615 1.48 -21.11 7.86
N GLU A 616 0.97 -20.46 6.82
CA GLU A 616 -0.37 -20.73 6.28
C GLU A 616 -0.35 -21.96 5.34
N LEU A 617 -0.14 -23.16 5.94
CA LEU A 617 -0.11 -24.41 5.20
C LEU A 617 -1.53 -24.87 4.79
N GLU A 618 -1.65 -25.49 3.64
CA GLU A 618 -2.89 -26.14 3.21
C GLU A 618 -3.15 -27.42 4.03
N ASN A 619 -4.40 -27.85 4.04
CA ASN A 619 -4.76 -29.06 4.79
C ASN A 619 -4.00 -30.30 4.28
N GLY A 620 -3.25 -30.95 5.16
CA GLY A 620 -2.42 -32.11 4.86
C GLY A 620 -1.06 -31.80 4.19
N GLU A 621 -0.70 -30.53 4.00
CA GLU A 621 0.61 -30.12 3.48
C GLU A 621 1.68 -30.24 4.58
N LYS A 622 2.85 -30.81 4.24
CA LYS A 622 3.95 -31.04 5.18
C LYS A 622 5.23 -30.36 4.70
N ILE A 623 6.01 -29.85 5.63
CA ILE A 623 7.33 -29.32 5.31
C ILE A 623 8.31 -30.48 5.14
N THR A 624 9.01 -30.51 3.99
CA THR A 624 9.97 -31.55 3.62
C THR A 624 11.41 -31.12 3.76
N ALA A 625 11.71 -29.85 3.47
CA ALA A 625 13.05 -29.30 3.59
C ALA A 625 12.98 -27.87 4.16
N MET A 626 13.97 -27.51 4.95
CA MET A 626 14.17 -26.15 5.42
C MET A 626 15.65 -25.79 5.44
N PHE A 627 15.97 -24.53 5.13
CA PHE A 627 17.35 -24.03 5.23
C PHE A 627 17.41 -22.52 5.31
N PRO A 628 18.49 -21.99 5.90
CA PRO A 628 18.68 -20.57 6.04
C PRO A 628 19.27 -19.95 4.78
N ILE A 629 18.90 -18.69 4.52
CA ILE A 629 19.54 -17.80 3.54
C ILE A 629 19.79 -16.44 4.16
N GLN A 630 20.86 -15.78 3.77
CA GLN A 630 21.17 -14.42 4.19
C GLN A 630 20.49 -13.40 3.27
N GLU A 631 20.60 -13.59 1.94
CA GLU A 631 20.03 -12.70 0.92
C GLU A 631 19.54 -13.45 -0.31
N PHE A 632 18.66 -12.83 -1.11
CA PHE A 632 18.17 -13.36 -2.38
C PHE A 632 19.02 -12.89 -3.56
N ALA A 633 20.20 -13.50 -3.75
CA ALA A 633 21.16 -13.13 -4.77
C ALA A 633 20.81 -13.70 -6.17
N ASP A 634 21.18 -12.97 -7.25
CA ASP A 634 20.96 -13.39 -8.64
C ASP A 634 21.96 -14.44 -9.12
N ASP A 635 23.11 -14.54 -8.46
CA ASP A 635 24.20 -15.48 -8.75
C ASP A 635 24.07 -16.79 -7.98
N LYS A 636 23.01 -16.97 -7.17
CA LYS A 636 22.73 -18.16 -6.42
C LYS A 636 21.52 -18.89 -6.96
N PHE A 637 21.57 -20.22 -6.85
CA PHE A 637 20.54 -21.10 -7.36
C PHE A 637 20.05 -22.05 -6.27
N LEU A 638 18.80 -22.49 -6.41
CA LEU A 638 18.24 -23.59 -5.63
C LEU A 638 18.12 -24.81 -6.52
N PHE A 639 18.75 -25.88 -6.05
CA PHE A 639 18.74 -27.18 -6.71
C PHE A 639 17.78 -28.11 -5.96
N PHE A 640 16.69 -28.49 -6.60
CA PHE A 640 15.64 -29.35 -6.06
C PHE A 640 15.82 -30.77 -6.52
N VAL A 641 15.58 -31.74 -5.64
CA VAL A 641 15.58 -33.17 -5.96
C VAL A 641 14.32 -33.81 -5.39
N THR A 642 13.62 -34.58 -6.24
CA THR A 642 12.40 -35.25 -5.84
C THR A 642 12.66 -36.74 -5.52
N ARG A 643 11.70 -37.37 -4.87
CA ARG A 643 11.75 -38.79 -4.47
C ARG A 643 11.90 -39.71 -5.68
N GLN A 644 11.28 -39.36 -6.81
CA GLN A 644 11.39 -40.13 -8.07
C GLN A 644 12.65 -39.76 -8.89
N GLY A 645 13.60 -39.03 -8.32
CA GLY A 645 14.88 -38.72 -8.94
C GLY A 645 14.81 -37.61 -10.00
N ILE A 646 13.81 -36.75 -9.97
CA ILE A 646 13.76 -35.54 -10.82
C ILE A 646 14.58 -34.44 -10.15
N ALA A 647 15.37 -33.73 -10.97
CA ALA A 647 16.19 -32.61 -10.56
C ALA A 647 15.71 -31.32 -11.24
N LYS A 648 15.74 -30.19 -10.51
CA LYS A 648 15.39 -28.86 -11.03
C LYS A 648 16.30 -27.81 -10.43
N ARG A 649 16.60 -26.74 -11.21
CA ARG A 649 17.37 -25.58 -10.72
C ARG A 649 16.58 -24.29 -10.98
N ILE A 650 16.53 -23.39 -9.97
CA ILE A 650 15.86 -22.07 -10.03
C ILE A 650 16.85 -21.03 -9.54
N VAL A 651 16.82 -19.82 -10.09
CA VAL A 651 17.56 -18.66 -9.56
C VAL A 651 16.95 -18.25 -8.21
N LEU A 652 17.78 -18.00 -7.19
CA LEU A 652 17.31 -17.69 -5.83
C LEU A 652 16.45 -16.41 -5.80
N SER A 653 16.80 -15.39 -6.57
CA SER A 653 16.05 -14.12 -6.65
C SER A 653 14.63 -14.29 -7.22
N ASP A 654 14.35 -15.31 -8.02
CA ASP A 654 12.98 -15.64 -8.48
C ASP A 654 12.02 -15.93 -7.31
N LEU A 655 12.55 -16.22 -6.12
CA LEU A 655 11.78 -16.49 -4.91
C LEU A 655 11.75 -15.30 -3.92
N GLN A 656 12.22 -14.12 -4.27
CA GLN A 656 12.26 -12.95 -3.40
C GLN A 656 10.88 -12.56 -2.84
N ASN A 657 9.84 -12.67 -3.67
CA ASN A 657 8.49 -12.23 -3.35
C ASN A 657 7.58 -13.37 -2.82
N ILE A 658 8.03 -14.08 -1.78
CA ILE A 658 7.21 -15.11 -1.11
C ILE A 658 6.12 -14.41 -0.29
N ARG A 659 4.85 -14.70 -0.60
CA ARG A 659 3.69 -14.24 0.16
C ARG A 659 3.46 -15.13 1.38
N ARG A 660 2.68 -14.66 2.35
CA ARG A 660 2.35 -15.43 3.56
C ARG A 660 1.68 -16.76 3.26
N ALA A 661 0.83 -16.83 2.23
CA ALA A 661 0.19 -18.05 1.73
C ALA A 661 1.12 -18.99 0.93
N GLY A 662 2.43 -18.71 0.91
CA GLY A 662 3.43 -19.47 0.17
C GLY A 662 3.52 -19.08 -1.31
N LEU A 663 4.57 -19.56 -1.96
CA LEU A 663 4.85 -19.39 -3.38
C LEU A 663 5.17 -20.74 -4.00
N ARG A 664 4.60 -21.06 -5.17
CA ARG A 664 4.94 -22.31 -5.88
C ARG A 664 6.36 -22.23 -6.45
N ALA A 665 7.22 -23.15 -6.02
CA ALA A 665 8.60 -23.28 -6.46
C ALA A 665 8.81 -24.43 -7.46
N LEU A 666 8.00 -25.48 -7.41
CA LEU A 666 8.13 -26.68 -8.22
C LEU A 666 6.74 -27.27 -8.52
N ASN A 667 6.53 -27.74 -9.75
CA ASN A 667 5.42 -28.65 -10.07
C ASN A 667 5.91 -30.09 -9.94
N LEU A 668 5.21 -30.89 -9.15
CA LEU A 668 5.49 -32.30 -8.95
C LEU A 668 4.66 -33.15 -9.91
N ASN A 669 5.19 -34.32 -10.31
CA ASN A 669 4.42 -35.36 -10.98
C ASN A 669 3.44 -36.04 -10.00
N GLU A 670 2.50 -36.82 -10.51
CA GLU A 670 1.65 -37.67 -9.66
C GLU A 670 2.52 -38.60 -8.81
N ASP A 671 2.19 -38.76 -7.53
CA ASP A 671 2.87 -39.59 -6.54
C ASP A 671 4.36 -39.29 -6.30
N ASP A 672 4.84 -38.09 -6.71
CA ASP A 672 6.18 -37.64 -6.39
C ASP A 672 6.17 -36.62 -5.22
N ALA A 673 7.28 -36.55 -4.50
CA ALA A 673 7.45 -35.62 -3.38
C ALA A 673 8.83 -34.95 -3.44
N LEU A 674 8.91 -33.74 -2.97
CA LEU A 674 10.18 -33.05 -2.78
C LEU A 674 10.94 -33.71 -1.63
N VAL A 675 12.23 -34.09 -1.86
CA VAL A 675 13.09 -34.68 -0.87
C VAL A 675 14.10 -33.69 -0.32
N ASP A 676 14.76 -32.96 -1.19
CA ASP A 676 15.86 -32.09 -0.78
C ASP A 676 15.96 -30.85 -1.66
N VAL A 677 16.48 -29.77 -1.07
CA VAL A 677 16.78 -28.51 -1.76
C VAL A 677 18.15 -28.03 -1.34
N ARG A 678 19.02 -27.68 -2.29
CA ARG A 678 20.37 -27.18 -2.00
C ARG A 678 20.60 -25.83 -2.63
N LEU A 679 21.26 -24.95 -1.87
CA LEU A 679 21.74 -23.67 -2.38
C LEU A 679 23.04 -23.89 -3.16
N THR A 680 23.13 -23.42 -4.41
CA THR A 680 24.31 -23.56 -5.29
C THR A 680 24.67 -22.22 -5.91
N ASP A 681 25.85 -22.15 -6.54
CA ASP A 681 26.42 -20.94 -7.13
C ASP A 681 26.70 -21.06 -8.64
N GLY A 682 26.28 -22.17 -9.28
CA GLY A 682 26.52 -22.41 -10.69
C GLY A 682 27.82 -23.15 -10.99
N GLU A 683 28.66 -23.43 -9.99
CA GLU A 683 29.98 -24.10 -10.17
C GLU A 683 30.08 -25.41 -9.38
N GLN A 684 28.95 -25.96 -8.91
CA GLN A 684 28.92 -27.12 -8.04
C GLN A 684 28.65 -28.44 -8.80
N ASN A 685 29.24 -29.51 -8.28
CA ASN A 685 28.80 -30.87 -8.59
C ASN A 685 27.78 -31.31 -7.55
N ILE A 686 26.69 -31.93 -8.02
CA ILE A 686 25.60 -32.40 -7.18
C ILE A 686 25.67 -33.93 -7.09
N LEU A 687 25.69 -34.43 -5.86
CA LEU A 687 25.62 -35.83 -5.55
C LEU A 687 24.22 -36.15 -5.07
N ILE A 688 23.52 -37.09 -5.74
CA ILE A 688 22.20 -37.60 -5.36
C ILE A 688 22.36 -39.04 -4.91
N ALA A 689 21.81 -39.39 -3.75
CA ALA A 689 21.90 -40.71 -3.20
C ALA A 689 20.53 -41.37 -3.01
N THR A 690 20.51 -42.69 -3.12
CA THR A 690 19.31 -43.51 -2.99
C THR A 690 19.32 -44.38 -1.76
N HIS A 691 18.15 -44.83 -1.36
CA HIS A 691 17.93 -45.67 -0.20
C HIS A 691 18.62 -47.06 -0.32
N GLU A 692 18.70 -47.60 -1.55
CA GLU A 692 19.42 -48.86 -1.85
C GLU A 692 20.94 -48.64 -2.04
N GLY A 693 21.49 -47.56 -1.58
CA GLY A 693 22.93 -47.34 -1.51
C GLY A 693 23.61 -47.05 -2.86
N LYS A 694 22.91 -46.47 -3.81
CA LYS A 694 23.45 -45.91 -5.05
C LYS A 694 23.66 -44.41 -4.92
N ALA A 695 24.62 -43.85 -5.68
CA ALA A 695 24.79 -42.44 -5.80
C ALA A 695 25.20 -42.01 -7.22
N ILE A 696 24.80 -40.84 -7.67
CA ILE A 696 25.25 -40.23 -8.92
C ILE A 696 25.79 -38.83 -8.63
N CYS A 697 26.93 -38.49 -9.24
CA CYS A 697 27.51 -37.17 -9.16
C CYS A 697 27.56 -36.55 -10.57
N PHE A 698 27.07 -35.33 -10.74
CA PHE A 698 27.06 -34.61 -12.00
C PHE A 698 27.15 -33.09 -11.81
N ASP A 699 27.58 -32.36 -12.86
CA ASP A 699 27.66 -30.90 -12.85
C ASP A 699 26.25 -30.31 -12.79
N GLU A 700 26.00 -29.35 -11.88
CA GLU A 700 24.68 -28.70 -11.72
C GLU A 700 24.20 -28.01 -13.01
N ASN A 701 25.12 -27.58 -13.89
CA ASN A 701 24.79 -26.93 -15.16
C ASN A 701 24.16 -27.85 -16.19
N GLU A 702 24.27 -29.19 -16.01
CA GLU A 702 23.48 -30.12 -16.81
C GLU A 702 21.97 -29.98 -16.56
N VAL A 703 21.57 -29.36 -15.43
CA VAL A 703 20.21 -28.96 -15.14
C VAL A 703 20.12 -27.45 -15.36
N ARG A 704 19.62 -27.02 -16.52
CA ARG A 704 19.44 -25.61 -16.83
C ARG A 704 18.55 -24.93 -15.78
N ALA A 705 18.76 -23.63 -15.50
CA ALA A 705 17.87 -22.85 -14.70
C ALA A 705 16.49 -22.76 -15.37
N MET A 706 15.42 -22.98 -14.62
CA MET A 706 14.03 -23.09 -15.08
C MET A 706 13.12 -22.24 -14.23
N GLY A 707 12.03 -21.72 -14.82
CA GLY A 707 11.02 -20.96 -14.10
C GLY A 707 10.29 -21.83 -13.04
N ARG A 708 9.65 -21.18 -12.10
CA ARG A 708 9.02 -21.75 -10.90
C ARG A 708 8.03 -22.89 -11.20
N VAL A 709 7.26 -22.82 -12.28
CA VAL A 709 6.22 -23.78 -12.64
C VAL A 709 6.72 -25.02 -13.43
N ALA A 710 8.01 -25.13 -13.69
CA ALA A 710 8.55 -26.29 -14.38
C ALA A 710 8.64 -27.51 -13.43
N THR A 711 8.52 -28.72 -13.96
CA THR A 711 8.64 -29.99 -13.21
C THR A 711 10.11 -30.38 -13.00
N GLY A 712 11.01 -30.08 -13.94
CA GLY A 712 12.41 -30.46 -13.88
C GLY A 712 12.79 -31.51 -14.93
N VAL A 713 13.96 -32.12 -14.73
CA VAL A 713 14.53 -33.15 -15.63
C VAL A 713 15.01 -34.33 -14.79
N ARG A 714 15.20 -35.49 -15.40
CA ARG A 714 15.70 -36.70 -14.69
C ARG A 714 17.14 -36.45 -14.21
N GLY A 715 17.36 -36.55 -12.90
CA GLY A 715 18.66 -36.49 -12.22
C GLY A 715 19.34 -37.87 -12.13
N ILE A 716 18.63 -38.87 -11.65
CA ILE A 716 19.08 -40.26 -11.51
C ILE A 716 18.02 -41.22 -12.05
N LYS A 717 18.45 -42.38 -12.58
CA LYS A 717 17.56 -43.49 -12.95
C LYS A 717 17.52 -44.45 -11.77
N LEU A 718 16.35 -44.59 -11.16
CA LEU A 718 16.10 -45.48 -10.01
C LEU A 718 15.81 -46.91 -10.44
N ALA A 719 16.16 -47.87 -9.59
CA ALA A 719 15.68 -49.26 -9.67
C ALA A 719 14.22 -49.36 -9.24
N GLU A 720 13.57 -50.49 -9.47
CA GLU A 720 12.20 -50.71 -9.03
C GLU A 720 12.14 -50.77 -7.50
N GLY A 721 11.33 -49.94 -6.87
CA GLY A 721 11.20 -49.83 -5.42
C GLY A 721 12.21 -48.91 -4.74
N ASP A 722 13.28 -48.46 -5.41
CA ASP A 722 14.26 -47.54 -4.86
C ASP A 722 13.76 -46.05 -4.95
N TYR A 723 14.26 -45.23 -4.07
CA TYR A 723 13.93 -43.80 -4.04
C TYR A 723 15.12 -42.94 -3.56
N VAL A 724 15.09 -41.66 -3.88
CA VAL A 724 16.11 -40.72 -3.42
C VAL A 724 15.90 -40.37 -1.96
N ILE A 725 16.99 -40.40 -1.18
CA ILE A 725 17.02 -40.03 0.27
C ILE A 725 17.63 -38.67 0.54
N GLY A 726 18.38 -38.09 -0.38
CA GLY A 726 19.01 -36.79 -0.21
C GLY A 726 19.91 -36.40 -1.35
N ALA A 727 20.32 -35.17 -1.35
CA ALA A 727 21.30 -34.61 -2.27
C ALA A 727 22.32 -33.74 -1.52
N ALA A 728 23.54 -33.67 -2.02
CA ALA A 728 24.60 -32.85 -1.42
C ALA A 728 25.47 -32.18 -2.51
N ARG A 729 26.11 -31.08 -2.17
CA ARG A 729 27.15 -30.45 -3.00
C ARG A 729 28.47 -31.23 -2.83
N ALA A 730 29.02 -31.75 -3.90
CA ALA A 730 30.29 -32.47 -3.90
C ALA A 730 31.44 -31.45 -3.88
N ARG A 731 31.96 -31.14 -2.69
CA ARG A 731 33.08 -30.21 -2.51
C ARG A 731 34.40 -30.98 -2.61
N LYS A 732 35.39 -30.36 -3.26
CA LYS A 732 36.76 -30.89 -3.31
C LYS A 732 37.37 -30.97 -1.88
N ASP A 733 38.21 -31.92 -1.65
CA ASP A 733 38.86 -32.18 -0.35
C ASP A 733 37.87 -32.44 0.82
N ALA A 734 36.65 -32.88 0.53
CA ALA A 734 35.61 -33.21 1.50
C ALA A 734 35.26 -34.70 1.44
N TYR A 735 34.45 -35.18 2.39
CA TYR A 735 34.03 -36.55 2.48
C TYR A 735 32.52 -36.67 2.34
N VAL A 736 32.05 -37.73 1.66
CA VAL A 736 30.65 -38.15 1.69
C VAL A 736 30.47 -39.04 2.91
N LEU A 737 29.83 -38.51 3.94
CA LEU A 737 29.37 -39.31 5.08
C LEU A 737 28.10 -40.02 4.71
N SER A 738 28.05 -41.33 4.90
CA SER A 738 26.82 -42.14 4.73
C SER A 738 26.56 -42.93 6.00
N ILE A 739 25.31 -42.82 6.51
CA ILE A 739 24.86 -43.54 7.70
C ILE A 739 23.66 -44.38 7.34
N THR A 740 23.63 -45.62 7.85
CA THR A 740 22.57 -46.60 7.62
C THR A 740 21.58 -46.62 8.78
N GLU A 741 20.41 -47.21 8.56
CA GLU A 741 19.34 -47.34 9.55
C GLU A 741 19.81 -47.99 10.88
N ASN A 742 20.75 -48.93 10.83
CA ASN A 742 21.24 -49.64 12.01
C ASN A 742 22.51 -48.97 12.61
N GLY A 743 22.75 -47.66 12.32
CA GLY A 743 23.82 -46.89 12.91
C GLY A 743 25.23 -47.15 12.40
N TYR A 744 25.37 -47.90 11.28
CA TYR A 744 26.69 -48.04 10.62
C TYR A 744 26.93 -46.82 9.72
N GLY A 745 28.15 -46.32 9.77
CA GLY A 745 28.56 -45.18 8.99
C GLY A 745 30.00 -45.21 8.53
N LYS A 746 30.29 -44.40 7.52
CA LYS A 746 31.60 -44.20 6.98
C LYS A 746 31.72 -42.85 6.32
N ARG A 747 32.92 -42.31 6.23
CA ARG A 747 33.25 -41.19 5.35
C ARG A 747 34.06 -41.72 4.15
N THR A 748 33.66 -41.30 2.97
CA THR A 748 34.33 -41.69 1.71
C THR A 748 34.78 -40.38 1.02
N PRO A 749 36.04 -40.28 0.55
CA PRO A 749 36.48 -39.11 -0.19
C PRO A 749 35.58 -38.78 -1.36
N VAL A 750 35.23 -37.50 -1.56
CA VAL A 750 34.33 -37.05 -2.63
C VAL A 750 34.89 -37.44 -4.00
N GLU A 751 36.22 -37.48 -4.15
CA GLU A 751 36.96 -37.83 -5.37
C GLU A 751 36.70 -39.27 -5.85
N GLU A 752 36.27 -40.15 -4.96
CA GLU A 752 35.85 -41.53 -5.35
C GLU A 752 34.52 -41.50 -6.15
N PHE A 753 33.73 -40.40 -6.10
CA PHE A 753 32.48 -40.25 -6.83
C PHE A 753 32.75 -39.46 -8.14
N THR A 754 33.17 -40.22 -9.17
CA THR A 754 33.44 -39.61 -10.50
C THR A 754 32.21 -38.90 -11.04
N VAL A 755 32.44 -37.73 -11.64
CA VAL A 755 31.39 -36.92 -12.27
C VAL A 755 30.93 -37.61 -13.56
N HIS A 756 29.63 -37.89 -13.67
CA HIS A 756 28.97 -38.51 -14.81
C HIS A 756 27.84 -37.62 -15.33
N HIS A 757 27.30 -37.97 -16.49
CA HIS A 757 26.08 -37.27 -16.96
C HIS A 757 24.85 -37.65 -16.11
N ARG A 758 23.97 -36.64 -15.88
CA ARG A 758 22.72 -36.91 -15.16
C ARG A 758 21.84 -37.97 -15.80
N GLY A 759 20.97 -38.61 -15.03
CA GLY A 759 19.99 -39.58 -15.51
C GLY A 759 20.54 -40.99 -15.70
N GLY A 760 21.79 -41.25 -15.29
CA GLY A 760 22.39 -42.60 -15.20
C GLY A 760 21.90 -43.39 -13.97
N GLY A 761 22.22 -44.69 -13.88
CA GLY A 761 21.84 -45.59 -12.80
C GLY A 761 22.68 -45.46 -11.51
N GLY A 762 23.62 -44.46 -11.47
CA GLY A 762 24.50 -44.27 -10.33
C GLY A 762 25.56 -45.33 -10.09
N MET A 763 26.39 -45.09 -9.08
CA MET A 763 27.45 -45.99 -8.62
C MET A 763 27.18 -46.41 -7.18
N MET A 764 27.89 -47.45 -6.69
CA MET A 764 27.74 -47.89 -5.29
C MET A 764 28.22 -46.80 -4.33
N LEU A 765 27.37 -46.45 -3.40
CA LEU A 765 27.64 -45.54 -2.27
C LEU A 765 28.05 -46.30 -1.03
N HIS A 766 27.31 -47.33 -0.69
CA HIS A 766 27.46 -48.11 0.55
C HIS A 766 27.21 -49.58 0.26
N ASN A 767 28.02 -50.51 0.83
CA ASN A 767 27.79 -51.95 0.74
C ASN A 767 26.82 -52.37 1.83
N LEU A 768 25.57 -52.52 1.42
CA LEU A 768 24.47 -52.84 2.32
C LEU A 768 24.35 -54.32 2.58
N THR A 769 24.06 -54.70 3.84
CA THR A 769 23.80 -56.07 4.32
C THR A 769 22.65 -56.01 5.32
N GLU A 770 22.07 -57.15 5.68
CA GLU A 770 21.04 -57.23 6.73
C GLU A 770 21.51 -56.61 8.07
N LYS A 771 22.82 -56.70 8.34
CA LYS A 771 23.43 -56.09 9.54
C LYS A 771 23.45 -54.59 9.54
N THR A 772 23.69 -53.96 8.38
CA THR A 772 23.80 -52.48 8.26
C THR A 772 22.44 -51.84 8.08
N GLY A 773 21.46 -52.54 7.52
CA GLY A 773 20.22 -51.94 7.05
C GLY A 773 20.44 -51.11 5.78
N LEU A 774 19.43 -50.33 5.34
CA LEU A 774 19.46 -49.47 4.18
C LEU A 774 20.07 -48.09 4.56
N VAL A 775 20.37 -47.27 3.57
CA VAL A 775 20.95 -45.94 3.85
C VAL A 775 19.89 -44.97 4.38
N ALA A 776 20.11 -44.45 5.59
CA ALA A 776 19.20 -43.49 6.23
C ALA A 776 19.47 -42.05 5.84
N GLY A 777 20.75 -41.66 5.61
CA GLY A 777 21.09 -40.31 5.23
C GLY A 777 22.51 -40.13 4.71
N ILE A 778 22.74 -39.04 4.02
CA ILE A 778 24.05 -38.61 3.54
C ILE A 778 24.33 -37.15 3.90
N ALA A 779 25.61 -36.81 4.12
CA ALA A 779 26.10 -35.42 4.22
C ALA A 779 27.49 -35.30 3.59
N VAL A 780 27.80 -34.15 3.01
CA VAL A 780 29.19 -33.82 2.64
C VAL A 780 29.82 -33.03 3.76
N VAL A 781 30.90 -33.56 4.33
CA VAL A 781 31.54 -33.09 5.55
C VAL A 781 33.05 -32.92 5.37
N ASP A 782 33.67 -32.15 6.22
CA ASP A 782 35.12 -31.97 6.34
C ASP A 782 35.58 -32.28 7.77
N SER A 783 36.86 -32.15 8.05
CA SER A 783 37.45 -32.46 9.39
C SER A 783 37.06 -31.43 10.46
N GLU A 784 36.56 -30.26 10.05
CA GLU A 784 36.14 -29.21 10.98
C GLU A 784 34.63 -29.25 11.28
N ASN A 785 33.95 -30.29 10.88
CA ASN A 785 32.53 -30.48 11.14
C ASN A 785 32.29 -31.53 12.22
N ASP A 786 31.19 -31.34 12.94
CA ASP A 786 30.53 -32.38 13.71
C ASP A 786 29.29 -32.85 12.95
N VAL A 787 28.81 -34.03 13.27
CA VAL A 787 27.59 -34.58 12.74
C VAL A 787 26.62 -34.90 13.87
N MET A 788 25.37 -34.53 13.69
CA MET A 788 24.26 -34.92 14.55
C MET A 788 23.51 -36.08 13.87
N ILE A 789 23.36 -37.20 14.59
CA ILE A 789 22.66 -38.40 14.14
C ILE A 789 21.38 -38.52 14.94
N ILE A 790 20.25 -38.69 14.25
CA ILE A 790 18.91 -38.63 14.81
C ILE A 790 18.23 -39.99 14.62
N THR A 791 17.66 -40.52 15.69
CA THR A 791 16.89 -41.77 15.69
C THR A 791 15.38 -41.53 15.78
N ASP A 792 14.59 -42.50 15.42
CA ASP A 792 13.12 -42.47 15.41
C ASP A 792 12.50 -42.33 16.82
N ASP A 793 13.22 -42.73 17.86
CA ASP A 793 12.85 -42.52 19.27
C ASP A 793 13.25 -41.14 19.82
N GLY A 794 13.82 -40.25 18.97
CA GLY A 794 14.16 -38.86 19.30
C GLY A 794 15.49 -38.68 20.01
N VAL A 795 16.35 -39.74 20.06
CA VAL A 795 17.71 -39.62 20.59
C VAL A 795 18.62 -38.93 19.55
N ILE A 796 19.41 -37.94 19.97
CA ILE A 796 20.39 -37.25 19.14
C ILE A 796 21.77 -37.45 19.69
N ILE A 797 22.71 -37.87 18.84
CA ILE A 797 24.14 -37.92 19.16
C ILE A 797 24.87 -36.88 18.30
N ARG A 798 25.79 -36.11 18.91
CA ARG A 798 26.77 -35.28 18.25
C ARG A 798 28.11 -35.96 18.28
N THR A 799 28.77 -36.13 17.15
CA THR A 799 30.06 -36.82 17.01
C THR A 799 30.95 -36.06 16.03
N GLY A 800 32.23 -35.92 16.36
CA GLY A 800 33.23 -35.33 15.46
C GLY A 800 33.36 -36.19 14.19
N VAL A 801 33.37 -35.56 13.03
CA VAL A 801 33.55 -36.27 11.75
C VAL A 801 34.87 -37.02 11.70
N GLU A 802 35.92 -36.49 12.33
CA GLU A 802 37.26 -37.10 12.38
C GLU A 802 37.28 -38.46 13.12
N GLU A 803 36.35 -38.69 14.04
CA GLU A 803 36.20 -39.97 14.75
C GLU A 803 35.58 -41.10 13.86
N ILE A 804 34.94 -40.71 12.73
CA ILE A 804 34.31 -41.68 11.81
C ILE A 804 35.37 -42.13 10.81
N ARG A 805 35.55 -43.45 10.71
CA ARG A 805 36.58 -44.06 9.87
C ARG A 805 36.40 -43.70 8.39
N GLU A 806 37.48 -43.31 7.74
CA GLU A 806 37.57 -43.20 6.31
C GLU A 806 37.58 -44.57 5.65
N CYS A 807 36.69 -44.78 4.67
CA CYS A 807 36.54 -46.06 3.98
C CYS A 807 36.10 -45.82 2.53
N GLY A 808 36.53 -46.70 1.62
CA GLY A 808 36.10 -46.70 0.23
C GLY A 808 34.60 -47.05 0.07
N ARG A 809 34.03 -46.73 -1.11
CA ARG A 809 32.62 -46.94 -1.44
C ARG A 809 32.12 -48.35 -1.20
N GLY A 810 32.91 -49.37 -1.45
CA GLY A 810 32.57 -50.81 -1.33
C GLY A 810 32.56 -51.33 0.11
N SER A 811 32.81 -50.55 1.16
CA SER A 811 32.86 -50.98 2.53
C SER A 811 31.50 -50.89 3.24
N GLN A 812 31.30 -51.66 4.31
CA GLN A 812 30.12 -51.66 5.18
C GLN A 812 30.19 -50.56 6.30
N GLY A 813 31.28 -49.81 6.36
CA GLY A 813 31.49 -48.80 7.42
C GLY A 813 31.77 -49.42 8.81
N VAL A 814 31.66 -48.56 9.82
CA VAL A 814 31.82 -48.89 11.23
C VAL A 814 30.58 -48.46 12.02
N ILE A 815 30.40 -49.01 13.22
CA ILE A 815 29.33 -48.56 14.12
C ILE A 815 29.68 -47.12 14.57
N VAL A 816 28.87 -46.18 14.20
CA VAL A 816 28.95 -44.76 14.60
C VAL A 816 28.02 -44.53 15.80
N MET A 817 26.82 -45.12 15.75
CA MET A 817 25.84 -45.04 16.81
C MET A 817 25.33 -46.44 17.13
N ARG A 818 25.21 -46.78 18.40
CA ARG A 818 24.53 -48.02 18.82
C ARG A 818 23.05 -47.73 19.00
N THR A 819 22.23 -48.26 18.13
CA THR A 819 20.78 -48.16 18.22
C THR A 819 20.22 -49.23 19.17
N GLY A 820 19.09 -48.98 19.82
CA GLY A 820 18.35 -50.00 20.61
C GLY A 820 17.71 -51.06 19.71
N GLU A 821 17.10 -52.09 20.32
CA GLU A 821 16.26 -53.02 19.56
C GLU A 821 15.10 -52.29 18.95
N ASP A 822 14.89 -52.45 17.64
CA ASP A 822 13.86 -51.79 16.79
C ASP A 822 14.02 -50.25 16.63
N VAL A 823 15.13 -49.64 17.10
CA VAL A 823 15.41 -48.22 16.92
C VAL A 823 16.26 -48.03 15.67
N LYS A 824 15.83 -47.10 14.79
CA LYS A 824 16.49 -46.82 13.52
C LYS A 824 16.98 -45.38 13.45
N VAL A 825 18.13 -45.17 12.81
CA VAL A 825 18.55 -43.83 12.38
C VAL A 825 17.67 -43.37 11.23
N ILE A 826 17.15 -42.17 11.32
CA ILE A 826 16.23 -41.59 10.34
C ILE A 826 16.80 -40.38 9.61
N SER A 827 17.73 -39.66 10.23
CA SER A 827 18.31 -38.44 9.62
C SER A 827 19.69 -38.15 10.20
N ILE A 828 20.46 -37.36 9.42
CA ILE A 828 21.75 -36.79 9.85
C ILE A 828 21.82 -35.32 9.50
N ALA A 829 22.47 -34.52 10.33
CA ALA A 829 22.70 -33.12 10.09
C ALA A 829 24.16 -32.76 10.37
N ARG A 830 24.75 -31.92 9.53
CA ARG A 830 26.07 -31.36 9.71
C ARG A 830 25.99 -30.11 10.61
N THR A 831 26.94 -29.97 11.53
CA THR A 831 27.15 -28.76 12.35
C THR A 831 28.63 -28.40 12.39
N ASP A 832 28.95 -27.15 12.73
CA ASP A 832 30.33 -26.71 12.91
C ASP A 832 30.91 -27.26 14.22
N LYS A 833 32.22 -27.43 14.25
CA LYS A 833 32.92 -27.94 15.45
C LYS A 833 32.82 -26.91 16.59
N GLU A 834 32.56 -27.39 17.81
CA GLU A 834 32.51 -26.55 19.00
C GLU A 834 33.97 -26.22 19.42
N GLU A 835 34.32 -24.92 19.53
CA GLU A 835 35.59 -24.49 20.10
C GLU A 835 35.54 -24.77 21.61
N GLU A 836 36.53 -25.52 22.13
CA GLU A 836 36.71 -25.72 23.58
C GLU A 836 37.09 -24.41 24.23
N ASP A 837 36.31 -23.92 25.17
CA ASP A 837 36.58 -22.70 25.91
C ASP A 837 37.80 -22.97 26.86
N PRO A 838 38.93 -22.26 26.72
CA PRO A 838 40.15 -22.54 27.56
C PRO A 838 39.93 -22.39 29.06
N ALA A 839 38.87 -21.72 29.50
CA ALA A 839 38.52 -21.53 30.90
C ALA A 839 37.91 -22.77 31.57
N GLU A 840 37.24 -23.71 30.82
CA GLU A 840 36.67 -24.94 31.42
C GLU A 840 37.74 -26.00 31.65
N VAL A 841 38.88 -25.98 30.94
CA VAL A 841 39.99 -26.92 31.13
C VAL A 841 40.76 -26.69 32.46
N GLU A 842 40.76 -25.48 32.99
CA GLU A 842 41.38 -25.16 34.28
C GLU A 842 40.49 -25.56 35.47
N GLU A 843 39.18 -25.63 35.36
CA GLU A 843 38.28 -26.08 36.43
C GLU A 843 38.30 -27.61 36.59
N GLU A 844 38.33 -28.43 35.52
CA GLU A 844 38.43 -29.90 35.63
C GLU A 844 39.78 -30.39 36.11
N THR A 845 40.89 -29.63 35.87
CA THR A 845 42.19 -29.93 36.44
C THR A 845 42.31 -29.55 37.91
N SER A 846 41.56 -28.57 38.40
CA SER A 846 41.50 -28.19 39.81
C SER A 846 40.63 -29.13 40.65
N GLU A 847 39.48 -29.62 40.12
CA GLU A 847 38.64 -30.58 40.82
C GLU A 847 39.29 -32.00 40.89
N SER A 848 40.09 -32.40 39.89
CA SER A 848 40.83 -33.68 39.94
C SER A 848 42.05 -33.65 40.88
N ALA A 849 42.61 -32.48 41.18
CA ALA A 849 43.67 -32.26 42.15
C ALA A 849 43.15 -32.27 43.61
N GLU A 850 41.95 -31.63 43.83
CA GLU A 850 41.35 -31.64 45.18
C GLU A 850 40.78 -33.03 45.60
N ASN A 851 40.35 -33.86 44.68
CA ASN A 851 39.89 -35.24 44.97
C ASN A 851 41.06 -36.24 45.19
N ALA A 852 42.29 -35.89 44.81
CA ALA A 852 43.49 -36.76 45.08
C ALA A 852 44.10 -36.49 46.45
N GLU A 853 43.93 -35.33 47.07
CA GLU A 853 44.42 -35.02 48.41
C GLU A 853 43.43 -35.44 49.52
N SER A 854 42.22 -35.81 49.28
CA SER A 854 41.23 -36.26 50.28
C SER A 854 41.17 -37.78 50.50
N THR A 855 42.07 -38.54 49.88
CA THR A 855 42.20 -40.03 50.08
C THR A 855 43.49 -40.46 50.80
N GLU A 856 44.28 -39.52 51.39
CA GLU A 856 45.42 -39.85 52.23
C GLU A 856 45.33 -39.17 53.63
N GLU A 857 44.21 -39.24 54.33
CA GLU A 857 44.06 -39.07 55.76
C GLU A 857 43.14 -40.15 56.37
#